data_32638fd297e6f4557ddc712dfc4618a9
#
_entry.id   32638fd297e6f4557ddc712dfc4618a9
#
_cell.length_a   1.000
_cell.length_b   1.000
_cell.length_c   1.000
_cell.angle_alpha   90.00
_cell.angle_beta   90.00
_cell.angle_gamma   90.00
#
_symmetry.space_group_name_H-M   'P 1'
#
loop_
_entity.id
_entity.type
_entity.pdbx_description
1 polymer ?
#
loop_
_entity_poly.entity_id
_entity_poly.type
_entity_poly.pdbx_seq_one_letter_code
_entity_poly.pdbx_strand_id
1 'polypeptide(L)'
;MDDRKNQNREPEKGSGGGPKNRQTILIILICLLVSLMVMGLLNNALGGITSEDLDYSKFLDMVNNDGVQEVVLKSGTLTVTPKDQKSEGITYQVTMMGDEQELVDLLQEKGITYHKDPPDSTGTIIYTLLTVILPVVMLVAVMVWVMRSMNKGGGVMGVGKSRAKAYVQKETGVTFRDVAGQDEAKESLQEVVDFLHNPGKYTTIGAKLPKGALLVGPPGTGKTLLAKAVAGEAHVPFFSMSASEFVEMFVGVGASRVRDLFEEAKKNAPCIIFIDEIDAIGKSRDNSYNSNDEREQTLNQLLAEMDGFDSSKGILILAATNRPEVLDPALLRPGRFDRRIIVERPDLKGRVEILKVHAKNVSLDETVDLDGIALATSGAVGSDLANMINEAAILAVKNGRKAVSQKDLLEAVEVVLVGKEKKDRILSQEERKIVSYHEVGHALVTALQKDSEPVQKITIVSRTMGALGYVMQVPEEEKYLNTKSELEAMIVECLGGRAAEEIVFGNVTTGASNDIEKATKIVRAMITQYGMSEKFGLIGLATQQNQYLDGRMVLNCGDATATEIDHEVMKILKESYEQAKELLAANRDAMDEIAAYLIQKETITGKEFMEIFHQVIAKRNGNAEEAVENPEI
;
A
#
# COMPACT_ATOMS: atom_id res chain seq x y z
N MET A 1 -50.76 15.35 -24.23
CA MET A 1 -51.55 14.46 -23.34
C MET A 1 -50.52 13.63 -22.64
N ASP A 2 -50.08 14.16 -21.52
CA ASP A 2 -50.37 13.78 -20.12
C ASP A 2 -49.71 12.47 -19.73
N ASP A 3 -48.95 12.31 -18.68
CA ASP A 3 -48.74 13.14 -17.47
C ASP A 3 -47.50 12.62 -16.71
N ARG A 4 -46.80 13.56 -16.15
CA ARG A 4 -45.94 13.56 -14.98
C ARG A 4 -46.06 12.36 -14.03
N LYS A 5 -44.91 11.88 -13.56
CA LYS A 5 -44.65 11.83 -12.10
C LYS A 5 -43.16 11.82 -11.78
N ASN A 6 -42.74 12.98 -11.36
CA ASN A 6 -41.52 13.27 -10.61
C ASN A 6 -41.68 12.67 -9.20
N GLN A 7 -40.73 11.82 -8.75
CA GLN A 7 -40.60 11.50 -7.34
C GLN A 7 -39.12 11.72 -6.94
N ASN A 8 -38.94 12.88 -6.31
CA ASN A 8 -37.82 13.17 -5.43
C ASN A 8 -37.63 12.03 -4.43
N ARG A 9 -36.48 11.37 -4.43
CA ARG A 9 -35.96 10.65 -3.28
C ARG A 9 -34.91 11.53 -2.63
N GLU A 10 -35.26 12.07 -1.48
CA GLU A 10 -34.32 12.65 -0.51
C GLU A 10 -33.31 11.58 -0.08
N PRO A 11 -32.04 11.97 0.16
CA PRO A 11 -31.06 11.05 0.70
C PRO A 11 -31.39 10.77 2.17
N GLU A 12 -31.64 9.49 2.50
CA GLU A 12 -31.73 9.02 3.87
C GLU A 12 -30.47 9.43 4.65
N LYS A 13 -30.71 10.21 5.70
CA LYS A 13 -29.73 10.51 6.73
C LYS A 13 -29.28 9.21 7.37
N GLY A 14 -28.05 8.77 7.07
CA GLY A 14 -27.36 7.74 7.80
C GLY A 14 -27.33 8.09 9.29
N SER A 15 -27.97 7.27 10.13
CA SER A 15 -27.87 7.36 11.58
C SER A 15 -26.42 7.11 12.00
N GLY A 16 -25.75 8.19 12.37
CA GLY A 16 -24.41 8.14 12.96
C GLY A 16 -24.47 7.38 14.28
N GLY A 17 -23.91 6.18 14.29
CA GLY A 17 -23.58 5.46 15.51
C GLY A 17 -22.47 6.20 16.26
N GLY A 18 -22.86 7.14 17.13
CA GLY A 18 -21.96 7.74 18.11
C GLY A 18 -21.47 6.66 19.07
N PRO A 19 -20.25 6.75 19.59
CA PRO A 19 -19.63 5.67 20.34
C PRO A 19 -20.45 5.39 21.61
N LYS A 20 -20.87 4.14 21.79
CA LYS A 20 -21.58 3.63 22.98
C LYS A 20 -20.88 3.97 24.29
N ASN A 21 -19.59 4.25 24.26
CA ASN A 21 -18.80 4.71 25.40
C ASN A 21 -19.24 6.08 25.98
N ARG A 22 -19.74 7.01 25.17
CA ARG A 22 -20.21 8.31 25.67
C ARG A 22 -21.46 8.17 26.53
N GLN A 23 -22.39 7.29 26.18
CA GLN A 23 -23.59 7.04 26.99
C GLN A 23 -23.24 6.35 28.31
N THR A 24 -22.30 5.40 28.30
CA THR A 24 -21.87 4.71 29.52
C THR A 24 -21.12 5.66 30.46
N ILE A 25 -20.24 6.51 29.94
CA ILE A 25 -19.55 7.55 30.72
C ILE A 25 -20.55 8.56 31.28
N LEU A 26 -21.57 8.97 30.51
CA LEU A 26 -22.61 9.90 30.95
C LEU A 26 -23.45 9.30 32.08
N ILE A 27 -23.80 8.02 32.00
CA ILE A 27 -24.55 7.30 33.05
C ILE A 27 -23.73 7.21 34.35
N ILE A 28 -22.44 6.89 34.25
CA ILE A 28 -21.55 6.84 35.43
C ILE A 28 -21.44 8.24 36.07
N LEU A 29 -21.30 9.29 35.26
CA LEU A 29 -21.22 10.67 35.71
C LEU A 29 -22.52 11.13 36.38
N ILE A 30 -23.68 10.75 35.84
CA ILE A 30 -25.01 11.03 36.45
C ILE A 30 -25.18 10.27 37.77
N CYS A 31 -24.79 9.00 37.86
CA CYS A 31 -24.82 8.23 39.10
C CYS A 31 -23.95 8.82 40.18
N LEU A 32 -22.73 9.29 39.80
CA LEU A 32 -21.82 9.96 40.74
C LEU A 32 -22.42 11.29 41.23
N LEU A 33 -23.00 12.08 40.35
CA LEU A 33 -23.64 13.36 40.66
C LEU A 33 -24.85 13.20 41.55
N VAL A 34 -25.70 12.19 41.31
CA VAL A 34 -26.83 11.83 42.15
C VAL A 34 -26.37 11.36 43.54
N SER A 35 -25.30 10.54 43.60
CA SER A 35 -24.72 10.11 44.88
C SER A 35 -24.19 11.30 45.71
N LEU A 36 -23.50 12.25 45.10
CA LEU A 36 -23.03 13.47 45.73
C LEU A 36 -24.18 14.39 46.17
N MET A 37 -25.24 14.47 45.36
CA MET A 37 -26.43 15.26 45.70
C MET A 37 -27.22 14.66 46.88
N VAL A 38 -27.38 13.33 46.92
CA VAL A 38 -28.02 12.62 48.05
C VAL A 38 -27.18 12.78 49.32
N MET A 39 -25.85 12.69 49.21
CA MET A 39 -24.93 12.91 50.33
C MET A 39 -24.99 14.35 50.86
N GLY A 40 -25.13 15.34 49.97
CA GLY A 40 -25.31 16.76 50.35
C GLY A 40 -26.67 17.01 51.03
N LEU A 41 -27.76 16.40 50.53
CA LEU A 41 -29.10 16.50 51.13
C LEU A 41 -29.18 15.81 52.49
N LEU A 42 -28.55 14.65 52.67
CA LEU A 42 -28.44 13.97 53.97
C LEU A 42 -27.63 14.77 54.98
N ASN A 43 -26.53 15.37 54.57
CA ASN A 43 -25.71 16.20 55.44
C ASN A 43 -26.46 17.49 55.89
N ASN A 44 -27.27 18.05 54.99
CA ASN A 44 -28.09 19.23 55.31
C ASN A 44 -29.33 18.89 56.15
N ALA A 45 -29.88 17.70 56.01
CA ALA A 45 -31.05 17.24 56.80
C ALA A 45 -30.67 16.81 58.22
N LEU A 46 -29.44 16.35 58.45
CA LEU A 46 -28.94 15.95 59.77
C LEU A 46 -28.22 17.10 60.49
N GLY A 47 -27.95 18.23 59.81
CA GLY A 47 -27.20 19.40 60.36
C GLY A 47 -28.09 20.50 60.98
N GLY A 48 -29.34 20.19 61.35
CA GLY A 48 -30.32 21.21 61.83
C GLY A 48 -30.12 21.78 63.24
N ILE A 49 -29.01 21.59 63.93
CA ILE A 49 -28.68 22.24 65.19
C ILE A 49 -27.42 23.06 64.95
N THR A 50 -27.56 24.37 64.91
CA THR A 50 -26.42 25.31 64.86
C THR A 50 -25.69 25.28 66.18
N SER A 51 -24.61 24.52 66.29
CA SER A 51 -23.70 24.58 67.40
C SER A 51 -22.52 25.54 67.05
N GLU A 52 -22.31 26.54 67.87
CA GLU A 52 -21.12 27.42 67.77
C GLU A 52 -20.06 26.97 68.76
N ASP A 53 -18.78 26.98 68.30
CA ASP A 53 -17.67 26.65 69.16
C ASP A 53 -17.38 27.82 70.12
N LEU A 54 -17.35 27.52 71.39
CA LEU A 54 -17.06 28.50 72.45
C LEU A 54 -15.78 28.09 73.24
N ASP A 55 -14.90 29.05 73.49
CA ASP A 55 -13.70 28.83 74.30
C ASP A 55 -14.06 28.50 75.77
N TYR A 56 -13.29 27.58 76.37
CA TYR A 56 -13.52 27.13 77.76
C TYR A 56 -13.49 28.27 78.78
N SER A 57 -12.66 29.29 78.57
CA SER A 57 -12.60 30.47 79.41
C SER A 57 -13.89 31.30 79.40
N LYS A 58 -14.49 31.48 78.17
CA LYS A 58 -15.74 32.21 78.04
C LYS A 58 -16.91 31.42 78.61
N PHE A 59 -16.85 30.10 78.54
CA PHE A 59 -17.81 29.23 79.20
C PHE A 59 -17.80 29.39 80.70
N LEU A 60 -16.61 29.40 81.33
CA LEU A 60 -16.49 29.64 82.75
C LEU A 60 -17.00 31.03 83.16
N ASP A 61 -16.77 32.05 82.32
CA ASP A 61 -17.32 33.40 82.54
C ASP A 61 -18.87 33.38 82.48
N MET A 62 -19.50 32.61 81.56
CA MET A 62 -20.94 32.45 81.51
C MET A 62 -21.50 31.71 82.74
N VAL A 63 -20.79 30.67 83.21
CA VAL A 63 -21.15 29.93 84.41
C VAL A 63 -21.08 30.89 85.66
N ASN A 64 -20.08 31.68 85.77
CA ASN A 64 -19.90 32.64 86.89
C ASN A 64 -20.95 33.76 86.86
N ASN A 65 -21.42 34.17 85.68
CA ASN A 65 -22.44 35.24 85.50
C ASN A 65 -23.88 34.71 85.39
N ASP A 66 -24.14 33.46 85.81
CA ASP A 66 -25.48 32.80 85.80
C ASP A 66 -26.14 32.77 84.40
N GLY A 67 -25.33 32.74 83.33
CA GLY A 67 -25.77 32.78 81.94
C GLY A 67 -26.04 31.39 81.30
N VAL A 68 -25.81 30.29 82.02
CA VAL A 68 -25.97 28.90 81.56
C VAL A 68 -27.19 28.26 82.16
N GLN A 69 -28.01 27.62 81.35
CA GLN A 69 -29.20 26.91 81.74
C GLN A 69 -28.94 25.43 82.04
N GLU A 70 -28.23 24.77 81.10
CA GLU A 70 -27.95 23.32 81.14
C GLU A 70 -26.61 23.00 80.49
N VAL A 71 -25.88 22.03 81.07
CA VAL A 71 -24.64 21.50 80.50
C VAL A 71 -24.73 20.01 80.35
N VAL A 72 -24.53 19.54 79.12
CA VAL A 72 -24.50 18.11 78.78
C VAL A 72 -23.05 17.69 78.51
N LEU A 73 -22.54 16.74 79.29
CA LEU A 73 -21.19 16.19 79.13
C LEU A 73 -21.21 15.04 78.13
N LYS A 74 -20.40 15.18 77.03
CA LYS A 74 -20.19 14.14 76.04
C LYS A 74 -18.71 13.92 75.81
N SER A 75 -18.18 12.77 76.22
CA SER A 75 -16.83 12.28 75.88
C SER A 75 -15.76 13.37 75.59
N GLY A 76 -15.56 14.31 76.55
CA GLY A 76 -14.53 15.37 76.45
C GLY A 76 -15.00 16.69 75.81
N THR A 77 -16.27 16.80 75.43
CA THR A 77 -16.90 18.05 74.98
C THR A 77 -18.15 18.34 75.82
N LEU A 78 -18.41 19.59 76.05
CA LEU A 78 -19.55 20.10 76.81
C LEU A 78 -20.52 20.75 75.80
N THR A 79 -21.77 20.38 75.82
CA THR A 79 -22.81 21.12 75.10
C THR A 79 -23.51 22.01 76.10
N VAL A 80 -23.43 23.31 75.89
CA VAL A 80 -23.94 24.33 76.80
C VAL A 80 -25.14 25.02 76.23
N THR A 81 -26.25 25.05 76.97
CA THR A 81 -27.45 25.79 76.64
C THR A 81 -27.52 27.10 77.43
N PRO A 82 -27.53 28.28 76.79
CA PRO A 82 -27.59 29.57 77.48
C PRO A 82 -28.99 29.88 78.00
N LYS A 83 -29.07 30.71 79.08
CA LYS A 83 -30.33 31.19 79.69
C LYS A 83 -30.99 32.33 78.92
N ASP A 84 -30.30 32.95 77.99
CA ASP A 84 -30.78 34.17 77.33
C ASP A 84 -31.79 33.85 76.22
N GLN A 85 -33.01 34.43 76.30
CA GLN A 85 -34.12 34.24 75.34
C GLN A 85 -33.80 34.68 73.92
N LYS A 86 -32.70 35.40 73.65
CA LYS A 86 -32.27 35.79 72.34
C LYS A 86 -31.52 34.68 71.57
N SER A 87 -31.19 33.57 72.20
CA SER A 87 -30.45 32.45 71.67
C SER A 87 -31.27 31.16 71.64
N GLU A 88 -32.60 31.25 71.51
CA GLU A 88 -33.44 30.06 71.36
C GLU A 88 -32.99 29.22 70.15
N GLY A 89 -32.49 28.00 70.43
CA GLY A 89 -32.03 27.05 69.42
C GLY A 89 -30.54 27.07 69.13
N ILE A 90 -29.72 27.89 69.78
CA ILE A 90 -28.26 27.85 69.66
C ILE A 90 -27.69 27.12 70.87
N THR A 91 -26.86 26.08 70.63
CA THR A 91 -26.10 25.40 71.66
C THR A 91 -24.61 25.64 71.43
N TYR A 92 -23.83 25.91 72.47
CA TYR A 92 -22.39 26.08 72.37
C TYR A 92 -21.67 24.76 72.62
N GLN A 93 -20.74 24.41 71.74
CA GLN A 93 -19.82 23.31 72.02
C GLN A 93 -18.53 23.84 72.61
N VAL A 94 -18.11 23.29 73.74
CA VAL A 94 -16.93 23.68 74.49
C VAL A 94 -16.05 22.44 74.67
N THR A 95 -14.79 22.49 74.27
CA THR A 95 -13.83 21.43 74.62
C THR A 95 -13.45 21.56 76.10
N MET A 96 -13.64 20.50 76.87
CA MET A 96 -13.37 20.46 78.27
C MET A 96 -11.83 20.57 78.54
N MET A 97 -11.41 21.52 79.38
CA MET A 97 -10.03 21.66 79.78
C MET A 97 -10.01 21.58 81.32
N GLY A 98 -9.39 20.55 81.90
CA GLY A 98 -9.31 20.32 83.34
C GLY A 98 -9.96 19.05 83.82
N ASP A 99 -10.06 18.88 85.17
CA ASP A 99 -10.69 17.69 85.74
C ASP A 99 -12.24 17.78 85.69
N GLU A 100 -12.86 16.70 85.23
CA GLU A 100 -14.32 16.60 85.14
C GLU A 100 -14.99 16.81 86.51
N GLN A 101 -14.27 16.43 87.63
CA GLN A 101 -14.81 16.53 88.98
C GLN A 101 -14.89 17.99 89.44
N GLU A 102 -13.86 18.79 89.16
CA GLU A 102 -13.82 20.24 89.50
C GLU A 102 -14.93 21.00 88.76
N LEU A 103 -15.20 20.65 87.55
CA LEU A 103 -16.27 21.26 86.79
C LEU A 103 -17.65 20.88 87.34
N VAL A 104 -17.84 19.64 87.73
CA VAL A 104 -19.09 19.15 88.34
C VAL A 104 -19.36 19.86 89.64
N ASP A 105 -18.32 20.03 90.50
CA ASP A 105 -18.45 20.74 91.81
C ASP A 105 -18.82 22.22 91.57
N LEU A 106 -18.22 22.88 90.58
CA LEU A 106 -18.58 24.24 90.17
C LEU A 106 -20.02 24.38 89.66
N LEU A 107 -20.49 23.47 88.81
CA LEU A 107 -21.86 23.50 88.32
C LEU A 107 -22.87 23.23 89.41
N GLN A 108 -22.54 22.37 90.41
CA GLN A 108 -23.36 22.07 91.56
C GLN A 108 -23.44 23.27 92.55
N GLU A 109 -22.30 23.96 92.79
CA GLU A 109 -22.25 25.18 93.61
C GLU A 109 -23.14 26.31 93.04
N LYS A 110 -23.15 26.44 91.70
CA LYS A 110 -23.93 27.45 90.97
C LYS A 110 -25.37 27.01 90.67
N GLY A 111 -25.77 25.79 91.01
CA GLY A 111 -27.13 25.26 90.78
C GLY A 111 -27.54 25.06 89.34
N ILE A 112 -26.57 24.83 88.46
CA ILE A 112 -26.78 24.59 87.00
C ILE A 112 -27.10 23.13 86.80
N THR A 113 -28.10 22.85 85.99
CA THR A 113 -28.49 21.46 85.64
C THR A 113 -27.45 20.86 84.75
N TYR A 114 -26.92 19.67 85.07
CA TYR A 114 -25.97 18.95 84.27
C TYR A 114 -26.34 17.45 84.19
N HIS A 115 -26.05 16.83 83.07
CA HIS A 115 -26.14 15.38 82.91
C HIS A 115 -25.08 14.84 81.89
N LYS A 116 -24.74 13.57 82.04
CA LYS A 116 -23.76 12.90 81.17
C LYS A 116 -24.50 11.96 80.24
N ASP A 117 -24.39 12.23 78.92
CA ASP A 117 -24.96 11.35 77.92
C ASP A 117 -24.06 10.12 77.70
N PRO A 118 -24.61 8.90 77.66
CA PRO A 118 -23.84 7.73 77.24
C PRO A 118 -23.41 7.85 75.80
N PRO A 119 -22.27 7.27 75.38
CA PRO A 119 -21.83 7.31 73.97
C PRO A 119 -22.89 6.69 73.08
N ASP A 120 -23.44 7.46 72.14
CA ASP A 120 -24.46 7.01 71.18
C ASP A 120 -23.83 6.14 70.08
N SER A 121 -23.64 4.86 70.43
CA SER A 121 -23.06 3.85 69.53
C SER A 121 -24.01 3.48 68.39
N THR A 122 -25.34 3.65 68.58
CA THR A 122 -26.33 3.25 67.58
C THR A 122 -26.45 4.27 66.46
N GLY A 123 -26.43 5.56 66.77
CA GLY A 123 -26.45 6.64 65.77
C GLY A 123 -25.20 6.63 64.90
N THR A 124 -24.03 6.40 65.50
CA THR A 124 -22.75 6.32 64.78
C THR A 124 -22.71 5.12 63.83
N ILE A 125 -23.24 3.97 64.27
CA ILE A 125 -23.30 2.77 63.40
C ILE A 125 -24.23 3.01 62.22
N ILE A 126 -25.41 3.56 62.45
CA ILE A 126 -26.39 3.86 61.37
C ILE A 126 -25.82 4.90 60.40
N TYR A 127 -25.16 5.94 60.90
CA TYR A 127 -24.52 6.95 60.05
C TYR A 127 -23.39 6.36 59.19
N THR A 128 -22.54 5.51 59.76
CA THR A 128 -21.44 4.84 59.03
C THR A 128 -22.02 3.88 57.96
N LEU A 129 -23.07 3.17 58.28
CA LEU A 129 -23.73 2.24 57.34
C LEU A 129 -24.37 2.98 56.16
N LEU A 130 -24.99 4.13 56.39
CA LEU A 130 -25.66 4.92 55.39
C LEU A 130 -24.70 5.75 54.52
N THR A 131 -23.65 6.29 55.11
CA THR A 131 -22.73 7.20 54.41
C THR A 131 -21.55 6.49 53.74
N VAL A 132 -21.08 5.34 54.25
CA VAL A 132 -19.93 4.64 53.73
C VAL A 132 -20.32 3.33 53.00
N ILE A 133 -21.11 2.48 53.65
CA ILE A 133 -21.44 1.14 53.12
C ILE A 133 -22.41 1.21 51.98
N LEU A 134 -23.49 2.03 52.07
CA LEU A 134 -24.49 2.12 51.02
C LEU A 134 -23.94 2.60 49.66
N PRO A 135 -23.10 3.66 49.61
CA PRO A 135 -22.47 4.07 48.34
C PRO A 135 -21.53 3.01 47.76
N VAL A 136 -20.79 2.28 48.59
CA VAL A 136 -19.90 1.19 48.15
C VAL A 136 -20.73 0.03 47.56
N VAL A 137 -21.81 -0.37 48.24
CA VAL A 137 -22.70 -1.42 47.73
C VAL A 137 -23.37 -1.00 46.41
N MET A 138 -23.76 0.27 46.31
CA MET A 138 -24.35 0.82 45.08
C MET A 138 -23.32 0.84 43.94
N LEU A 139 -22.08 1.22 44.21
CA LEU A 139 -20.98 1.22 43.23
C LEU A 139 -20.67 -0.20 42.75
N VAL A 140 -20.62 -1.17 43.67
CA VAL A 140 -20.42 -2.59 43.30
C VAL A 140 -21.61 -3.12 42.50
N ALA A 141 -22.85 -2.76 42.86
CA ALA A 141 -24.05 -3.16 42.10
C ALA A 141 -24.06 -2.58 40.70
N VAL A 142 -23.68 -1.31 40.53
CA VAL A 142 -23.51 -0.65 39.23
C VAL A 142 -22.38 -1.33 38.44
N MET A 143 -21.24 -1.63 39.05
CA MET A 143 -20.15 -2.32 38.42
C MET A 143 -20.52 -3.73 37.94
N VAL A 144 -21.24 -4.49 38.74
CA VAL A 144 -21.80 -5.82 38.38
C VAL A 144 -22.84 -5.71 37.26
N TRP A 145 -23.71 -4.66 37.33
CA TRP A 145 -24.68 -4.41 36.26
C TRP A 145 -24.01 -4.02 34.95
N VAL A 146 -22.96 -3.15 34.96
CA VAL A 146 -22.15 -2.81 33.80
C VAL A 146 -21.45 -4.05 33.26
N MET A 147 -20.83 -4.87 34.12
CA MET A 147 -20.20 -6.12 33.71
C MET A 147 -21.22 -7.09 33.07
N ARG A 148 -22.44 -7.22 33.65
CA ARG A 148 -23.50 -8.05 33.06
C ARG A 148 -24.08 -7.48 31.77
N SER A 149 -24.17 -6.17 31.65
CA SER A 149 -24.61 -5.48 30.43
C SER A 149 -23.55 -5.60 29.31
N MET A 150 -22.28 -5.53 29.66
CA MET A 150 -21.16 -5.78 28.72
C MET A 150 -21.11 -7.24 28.28
N ASN A 151 -21.49 -8.19 29.10
CA ASN A 151 -21.51 -9.62 28.76
C ASN A 151 -22.73 -10.01 27.89
N LYS A 152 -23.82 -9.25 27.90
CA LYS A 152 -24.97 -9.43 26.99
C LYS A 152 -24.80 -8.79 25.62
N GLY A 153 -23.80 -7.91 25.46
CA GLY A 153 -23.50 -7.18 24.23
C GLY A 153 -22.09 -7.44 23.68
N GLY A 154 -21.62 -8.71 23.59
CA GLY A 154 -20.31 -9.06 23.02
C GLY A 154 -19.16 -8.44 23.82
N GLY A 155 -18.53 -9.25 24.67
CA GLY A 155 -17.51 -8.83 25.64
C GLY A 155 -16.36 -8.03 25.04
N VAL A 156 -15.63 -7.31 25.89
CA VAL A 156 -14.35 -6.62 25.62
C VAL A 156 -13.28 -7.56 25.03
N MET A 157 -13.48 -8.86 25.07
CA MET A 157 -12.73 -9.87 24.32
C MET A 157 -13.21 -10.09 22.86
N GLY A 158 -14.16 -9.30 22.35
CA GLY A 158 -14.55 -9.29 20.93
C GLY A 158 -13.57 -8.59 20.01
N VAL A 159 -12.42 -8.10 20.49
CA VAL A 159 -11.30 -7.60 19.67
C VAL A 159 -10.68 -8.73 18.85
N GLY A 160 -10.85 -10.00 19.23
CA GLY A 160 -10.35 -11.17 18.50
C GLY A 160 -11.31 -11.77 17.46
N LYS A 161 -12.58 -11.37 17.42
CA LYS A 161 -13.49 -11.75 16.33
C LYS A 161 -13.44 -10.68 15.26
N SER A 162 -12.38 -10.67 14.50
CA SER A 162 -12.27 -9.93 13.25
C SER A 162 -13.46 -10.37 12.37
N ARG A 163 -14.34 -9.43 12.02
CA ARG A 163 -15.23 -9.56 10.88
C ARG A 163 -14.42 -9.35 9.60
N ALA A 164 -13.31 -10.04 9.43
CA ALA A 164 -12.71 -10.21 8.11
C ALA A 164 -13.76 -10.99 7.31
N LYS A 165 -14.54 -10.28 6.52
CA LYS A 165 -15.30 -10.91 5.45
C LYS A 165 -14.24 -11.41 4.48
N ALA A 166 -13.81 -12.66 4.62
CA ALA A 166 -13.18 -13.34 3.51
C ALA A 166 -14.10 -13.11 2.31
N TYR A 167 -13.56 -12.49 1.25
CA TYR A 167 -14.34 -12.29 0.03
C TYR A 167 -14.58 -13.67 -0.58
N VAL A 168 -15.71 -14.26 -0.23
CA VAL A 168 -16.14 -15.56 -0.77
C VAL A 168 -16.87 -15.26 -2.07
N GLN A 169 -16.25 -15.60 -3.18
CA GLN A 169 -16.91 -15.64 -4.48
C GLN A 169 -17.33 -17.09 -4.72
N LYS A 170 -18.63 -17.34 -4.69
CA LYS A 170 -19.18 -18.69 -4.99
C LYS A 170 -18.90 -19.11 -6.41
N GLU A 171 -18.96 -18.16 -7.35
CA GLU A 171 -18.60 -18.31 -8.76
C GLU A 171 -17.78 -17.10 -9.17
N THR A 172 -16.61 -17.32 -9.77
CA THR A 172 -15.73 -16.24 -10.21
C THR A 172 -16.17 -15.64 -11.54
N GLY A 173 -16.93 -16.40 -12.35
CA GLY A 173 -17.32 -16.01 -13.72
C GLY A 173 -16.15 -15.89 -14.70
N VAL A 174 -14.93 -16.22 -14.28
CA VAL A 174 -13.70 -16.16 -15.08
C VAL A 174 -13.16 -17.57 -15.28
N THR A 175 -12.80 -17.92 -16.52
CA THR A 175 -12.24 -19.21 -16.92
C THR A 175 -10.90 -19.04 -17.62
N PHE A 176 -10.20 -20.12 -17.95
CA PHE A 176 -8.96 -20.05 -18.74
C PHE A 176 -9.14 -19.42 -20.14
N ARG A 177 -10.36 -19.32 -20.65
CA ARG A 177 -10.68 -18.62 -21.90
C ARG A 177 -10.55 -17.10 -21.79
N ASP A 178 -10.64 -16.58 -20.58
CA ASP A 178 -10.52 -15.16 -20.29
C ASP A 178 -9.08 -14.77 -19.96
N VAL A 179 -8.17 -15.75 -19.86
CA VAL A 179 -6.73 -15.57 -19.66
C VAL A 179 -6.02 -15.86 -20.96
N ALA A 180 -5.54 -14.82 -21.61
CA ALA A 180 -4.76 -14.91 -22.83
C ALA A 180 -3.26 -15.01 -22.53
N GLY A 181 -2.51 -15.71 -23.38
CA GLY A 181 -1.12 -16.04 -23.14
C GLY A 181 -0.94 -16.98 -21.93
N GLN A 182 0.27 -17.09 -21.41
CA GLN A 182 0.60 -17.90 -20.23
C GLN A 182 0.26 -19.40 -20.40
N ASP A 183 0.53 -19.97 -21.56
CA ASP A 183 0.08 -21.32 -21.90
C ASP A 183 0.68 -22.37 -20.96
N GLU A 184 1.96 -22.26 -20.60
CA GLU A 184 2.66 -23.16 -19.66
C GLU A 184 2.09 -23.06 -18.22
N ALA A 185 1.77 -21.84 -17.78
CA ALA A 185 1.14 -21.63 -16.48
C ALA A 185 -0.28 -22.20 -16.45
N LYS A 186 -1.05 -22.03 -17.54
CA LYS A 186 -2.39 -22.62 -17.69
C LYS A 186 -2.33 -24.14 -17.69
N GLU A 187 -1.40 -24.75 -18.44
CA GLU A 187 -1.21 -26.21 -18.48
C GLU A 187 -0.93 -26.75 -17.07
N SER A 188 0.03 -26.15 -16.37
CA SER A 188 0.36 -26.54 -14.99
C SER A 188 -0.83 -26.42 -14.03
N LEU A 189 -1.69 -25.42 -14.21
CA LEU A 189 -2.88 -25.21 -13.39
C LEU A 189 -4.04 -26.11 -13.81
N GLN A 190 -4.14 -26.48 -15.10
CA GLN A 190 -5.12 -27.44 -15.60
C GLN A 190 -4.95 -28.82 -14.96
N GLU A 191 -3.69 -29.25 -14.73
CA GLU A 191 -3.43 -30.48 -13.98
C GLU A 191 -4.01 -30.42 -12.55
N VAL A 192 -3.92 -29.24 -11.92
CA VAL A 192 -4.46 -29.01 -10.58
C VAL A 192 -5.99 -29.04 -10.59
N VAL A 193 -6.62 -28.45 -11.62
CA VAL A 193 -8.08 -28.51 -11.83
C VAL A 193 -8.55 -29.94 -12.07
N ASP A 194 -7.87 -30.72 -12.95
CA ASP A 194 -8.21 -32.13 -13.18
C ASP A 194 -8.10 -32.95 -11.90
N PHE A 195 -7.09 -32.66 -11.07
CA PHE A 195 -6.95 -33.35 -9.78
C PHE A 195 -8.10 -33.01 -8.81
N LEU A 196 -8.57 -31.77 -8.77
CA LEU A 196 -9.72 -31.37 -7.93
C LEU A 196 -10.99 -32.10 -8.35
N HIS A 197 -11.19 -32.31 -9.67
CA HIS A 197 -12.34 -33.02 -10.21
C HIS A 197 -12.23 -34.53 -10.08
N ASN A 198 -11.05 -35.09 -10.31
CA ASN A 198 -10.82 -36.53 -10.46
C ASN A 198 -9.69 -37.05 -9.52
N PRO A 199 -9.77 -36.85 -8.20
CA PRO A 199 -8.68 -37.20 -7.29
C PRO A 199 -8.34 -38.70 -7.33
N GLY A 200 -9.32 -39.55 -7.57
CA GLY A 200 -9.14 -41.02 -7.65
C GLY A 200 -8.18 -41.46 -8.75
N LYS A 201 -8.17 -40.77 -9.92
CA LYS A 201 -7.28 -41.09 -11.04
C LYS A 201 -5.81 -40.97 -10.66
N TYR A 202 -5.47 -40.00 -9.83
CA TYR A 202 -4.09 -39.75 -9.39
C TYR A 202 -3.69 -40.59 -8.18
N THR A 203 -4.58 -40.73 -7.20
CA THR A 203 -4.31 -41.49 -5.98
C THR A 203 -4.13 -43.00 -6.25
N THR A 204 -4.79 -43.53 -7.29
CA THR A 204 -4.65 -44.94 -7.70
C THR A 204 -3.21 -45.26 -8.13
N ILE A 205 -2.47 -44.28 -8.69
CA ILE A 205 -1.08 -44.45 -9.12
C ILE A 205 -0.10 -44.07 -7.99
N GLY A 206 -0.62 -43.52 -6.87
CA GLY A 206 0.19 -43.07 -5.73
C GLY A 206 0.62 -41.60 -5.80
N ALA A 207 0.08 -40.82 -6.79
CA ALA A 207 0.34 -39.37 -6.85
C ALA A 207 -0.37 -38.64 -5.71
N LYS A 208 0.32 -37.65 -5.14
CA LYS A 208 -0.20 -36.81 -4.05
C LYS A 208 -0.56 -35.45 -4.58
N LEU A 209 -1.74 -34.93 -4.19
CA LEU A 209 -2.14 -33.56 -4.48
C LEU A 209 -1.13 -32.57 -3.86
N PRO A 210 -0.62 -31.60 -4.61
CA PRO A 210 0.09 -30.49 -4.01
C PRO A 210 -0.88 -29.73 -3.08
N LYS A 211 -0.44 -29.44 -1.86
CA LYS A 211 -1.25 -28.67 -0.90
C LYS A 211 -1.39 -27.23 -1.34
N GLY A 212 -0.36 -26.69 -2.00
CA GLY A 212 -0.36 -25.33 -2.48
C GLY A 212 0.50 -25.12 -3.71
N ALA A 213 0.12 -24.10 -4.49
CA ALA A 213 0.92 -23.61 -5.60
C ALA A 213 1.19 -22.10 -5.44
N LEU A 214 2.42 -21.72 -5.76
CA LEU A 214 2.89 -20.34 -5.70
C LEU A 214 3.01 -19.77 -7.11
N LEU A 215 2.20 -18.75 -7.43
CA LEU A 215 2.27 -17.99 -8.66
C LEU A 215 3.36 -16.91 -8.50
N VAL A 216 4.38 -16.96 -9.34
CA VAL A 216 5.56 -16.10 -9.26
C VAL A 216 5.72 -15.35 -10.57
N GLY A 217 5.95 -14.04 -10.51
CA GLY A 217 6.22 -13.26 -11.71
C GLY A 217 6.08 -11.76 -11.49
N PRO A 218 6.36 -10.95 -12.53
CA PRO A 218 6.26 -9.49 -12.45
C PRO A 218 4.85 -9.00 -12.09
N PRO A 219 4.69 -7.79 -11.53
CA PRO A 219 3.38 -7.19 -11.35
C PRO A 219 2.68 -7.00 -12.70
N GLY A 220 1.34 -7.09 -12.72
CA GLY A 220 0.54 -6.86 -13.92
C GLY A 220 0.48 -8.04 -14.91
N THR A 221 1.14 -9.18 -14.65
CA THR A 221 1.13 -10.37 -15.53
C THR A 221 -0.13 -11.22 -15.42
N GLY A 222 -1.07 -10.87 -14.52
CA GLY A 222 -2.37 -11.56 -14.43
C GLY A 222 -2.43 -12.68 -13.39
N LYS A 223 -1.52 -12.77 -12.42
CA LYS A 223 -1.49 -13.84 -11.37
C LYS A 223 -2.83 -13.98 -10.64
N THR A 224 -3.42 -12.88 -10.20
CA THR A 224 -4.73 -12.85 -9.53
C THR A 224 -5.86 -13.28 -10.46
N LEU A 225 -5.81 -12.89 -11.75
CA LEU A 225 -6.78 -13.30 -12.77
C LEU A 225 -6.67 -14.80 -13.02
N LEU A 226 -5.46 -15.33 -13.13
CA LEU A 226 -5.19 -16.74 -13.33
C LEU A 226 -5.70 -17.59 -12.13
N ALA A 227 -5.50 -17.13 -10.90
CA ALA A 227 -6.06 -17.80 -9.72
C ALA A 227 -7.60 -17.84 -9.73
N LYS A 228 -8.26 -16.76 -10.17
CA LYS A 228 -9.72 -16.73 -10.35
C LYS A 228 -10.17 -17.68 -11.46
N ALA A 229 -9.41 -17.76 -12.55
CA ALA A 229 -9.71 -18.66 -13.66
C ALA A 229 -9.64 -20.13 -13.24
N VAL A 230 -8.67 -20.51 -12.40
CA VAL A 230 -8.59 -21.86 -11.82
C VAL A 230 -9.86 -22.21 -11.04
N ALA A 231 -10.35 -21.29 -10.21
CA ALA A 231 -11.56 -21.52 -9.44
C ALA A 231 -12.83 -21.61 -10.32
N GLY A 232 -12.90 -20.78 -11.36
CA GLY A 232 -14.00 -20.83 -12.32
C GLY A 232 -14.00 -22.09 -13.17
N GLU A 233 -12.83 -22.55 -13.60
CA GLU A 233 -12.68 -23.80 -14.35
C GLU A 233 -12.97 -25.02 -13.48
N ALA A 234 -12.56 -24.98 -12.20
CA ALA A 234 -12.85 -26.03 -11.23
C ALA A 234 -14.28 -25.99 -10.67
N HIS A 235 -15.07 -24.95 -10.95
CA HIS A 235 -16.41 -24.73 -10.42
C HIS A 235 -16.50 -24.83 -8.90
N VAL A 236 -15.50 -24.28 -8.18
CA VAL A 236 -15.41 -24.31 -6.72
C VAL A 236 -15.40 -22.89 -6.14
N PRO A 237 -15.84 -22.72 -4.87
CA PRO A 237 -15.76 -21.45 -4.18
C PRO A 237 -14.33 -20.91 -4.10
N PHE A 238 -14.19 -19.60 -4.28
CA PHE A 238 -12.92 -18.88 -4.26
C PHE A 238 -12.86 -17.93 -3.06
N PHE A 239 -11.91 -18.19 -2.17
CA PHE A 239 -11.63 -17.36 -0.99
C PHE A 239 -10.41 -16.51 -1.28
N SER A 240 -10.56 -15.21 -1.47
CA SER A 240 -9.45 -14.31 -1.79
C SER A 240 -9.17 -13.37 -0.63
N MET A 241 -7.88 -13.21 -0.30
CA MET A 241 -7.40 -12.25 0.69
C MET A 241 -6.00 -11.77 0.31
N SER A 242 -5.70 -10.50 0.53
CA SER A 242 -4.33 -10.01 0.45
C SER A 242 -3.58 -10.32 1.76
N ALA A 243 -2.34 -10.78 1.67
CA ALA A 243 -1.52 -11.03 2.86
C ALA A 243 -1.28 -9.76 3.69
N SER A 244 -1.38 -8.58 3.08
CA SER A 244 -1.34 -7.30 3.79
C SER A 244 -2.51 -7.12 4.77
N GLU A 245 -3.66 -7.74 4.52
CA GLU A 245 -4.82 -7.71 5.42
C GLU A 245 -4.61 -8.50 6.72
N PHE A 246 -3.61 -9.38 6.75
CA PHE A 246 -3.23 -10.08 7.98
C PHE A 246 -2.29 -9.26 8.86
N VAL A 247 -1.71 -8.16 8.35
CA VAL A 247 -0.79 -7.31 9.10
C VAL A 247 -1.60 -6.24 9.84
N GLU A 248 -1.65 -6.34 11.16
CA GLU A 248 -2.39 -5.40 12.01
C GLU A 248 -1.46 -4.84 13.12
N MET A 249 -1.89 -3.75 13.76
CA MET A 249 -1.13 -3.16 14.87
C MET A 249 -1.19 -3.98 16.18
N PHE A 250 -2.17 -4.89 16.29
CA PHE A 250 -2.40 -5.69 17.51
C PHE A 250 -1.93 -7.12 17.31
N VAL A 251 -1.02 -7.55 18.16
CA VAL A 251 -0.46 -8.91 18.14
C VAL A 251 -1.56 -9.97 18.27
N GLY A 252 -1.54 -10.96 17.37
CA GLY A 252 -2.46 -12.10 17.35
C GLY A 252 -3.72 -11.93 16.50
N VAL A 253 -4.03 -10.73 16.02
CA VAL A 253 -5.20 -10.50 15.15
C VAL A 253 -4.99 -11.13 13.78
N GLY A 254 -3.82 -10.98 13.18
CA GLY A 254 -3.46 -11.61 11.92
C GLY A 254 -3.54 -13.14 11.97
N ALA A 255 -2.98 -13.74 13.01
CA ALA A 255 -3.08 -15.17 13.25
C ALA A 255 -4.53 -15.65 13.41
N SER A 256 -5.40 -14.87 14.04
CA SER A 256 -6.83 -15.19 14.15
C SER A 256 -7.52 -15.16 12.79
N ARG A 257 -7.21 -14.16 11.93
CA ARG A 257 -7.77 -14.08 10.58
C ARG A 257 -7.36 -15.27 9.70
N VAL A 258 -6.11 -15.69 9.80
CA VAL A 258 -5.65 -16.89 9.10
C VAL A 258 -6.47 -18.11 9.54
N ARG A 259 -6.66 -18.31 10.84
CA ARG A 259 -7.48 -19.41 11.37
C ARG A 259 -8.92 -19.34 10.88
N ASP A 260 -9.55 -18.18 10.98
CA ASP A 260 -10.94 -17.96 10.53
C ASP A 260 -11.12 -18.26 9.03
N LEU A 261 -10.14 -17.85 8.18
CA LEU A 261 -10.12 -18.15 6.76
C LEU A 261 -10.10 -19.66 6.48
N PHE A 262 -9.19 -20.38 7.15
CA PHE A 262 -9.07 -21.83 6.98
C PHE A 262 -10.27 -22.60 7.57
N GLU A 263 -10.86 -22.14 8.67
CA GLU A 263 -12.09 -22.73 9.21
C GLU A 263 -13.26 -22.55 8.25
N GLU A 264 -13.39 -21.38 7.62
CA GLU A 264 -14.46 -21.12 6.66
C GLU A 264 -14.25 -21.93 5.36
N ALA A 265 -13.01 -22.03 4.88
CA ALA A 265 -12.68 -22.88 3.74
C ALA A 265 -12.98 -24.37 4.01
N LYS A 266 -12.66 -24.88 5.21
CA LYS A 266 -12.97 -26.26 5.62
C LYS A 266 -14.48 -26.56 5.60
N LYS A 267 -15.35 -25.56 5.86
CA LYS A 267 -16.81 -25.72 5.80
C LYS A 267 -17.35 -25.72 4.36
N ASN A 268 -16.61 -25.12 3.42
CA ASN A 268 -17.03 -24.93 2.03
C ASN A 268 -16.17 -25.78 1.05
N ALA A 269 -15.52 -26.81 1.53
CA ALA A 269 -14.75 -27.73 0.68
C ALA A 269 -15.66 -28.53 -0.27
N PRO A 270 -15.26 -28.75 -1.55
CA PRO A 270 -14.00 -28.34 -2.16
C PRO A 270 -13.95 -26.85 -2.50
N CYS A 271 -12.78 -26.19 -2.31
CA CYS A 271 -12.62 -24.77 -2.52
C CYS A 271 -11.15 -24.39 -2.78
N ILE A 272 -10.94 -23.17 -3.26
CA ILE A 272 -9.62 -22.58 -3.44
C ILE A 272 -9.44 -21.39 -2.49
N ILE A 273 -8.34 -21.40 -1.72
CA ILE A 273 -7.88 -20.25 -0.94
C ILE A 273 -6.80 -19.55 -1.75
N PHE A 274 -6.98 -18.27 -2.02
CA PHE A 274 -5.99 -17.45 -2.70
C PHE A 274 -5.45 -16.35 -1.78
N ILE A 275 -4.13 -16.32 -1.60
CA ILE A 275 -3.42 -15.32 -0.79
C ILE A 275 -2.55 -14.50 -1.74
N ASP A 276 -2.97 -13.27 -2.00
CA ASP A 276 -2.18 -12.33 -2.83
C ASP A 276 -1.10 -11.66 -2.00
N GLU A 277 0.01 -11.26 -2.65
CA GLU A 277 1.14 -10.57 -2.02
C GLU A 277 1.69 -11.29 -0.78
N ILE A 278 1.86 -12.61 -0.87
CA ILE A 278 2.28 -13.45 0.28
C ILE A 278 3.58 -12.97 0.93
N ASP A 279 4.42 -12.24 0.22
CA ASP A 279 5.65 -11.63 0.72
C ASP A 279 5.42 -10.56 1.79
N ALA A 280 4.19 -10.04 1.96
CA ALA A 280 3.85 -9.14 3.05
C ALA A 280 4.01 -9.79 4.44
N ILE A 281 3.72 -11.10 4.55
CA ILE A 281 3.86 -11.86 5.80
C ILE A 281 4.97 -12.92 5.73
N GLY A 282 5.31 -13.37 4.53
CA GLY A 282 6.21 -14.49 4.27
C GLY A 282 7.70 -14.14 4.23
N LYS A 283 8.12 -12.98 4.70
CA LYS A 283 9.51 -12.52 4.62
C LYS A 283 10.46 -13.34 5.48
N SER A 284 11.63 -13.70 4.91
CA SER A 284 12.72 -14.39 5.62
C SER A 284 13.22 -13.59 6.83
N ARG A 285 13.68 -14.33 7.85
CA ARG A 285 14.20 -13.81 9.13
C ARG A 285 15.60 -13.26 8.96
N ASP A 286 15.76 -12.14 8.26
CA ASP A 286 17.05 -11.45 8.24
C ASP A 286 17.23 -10.60 9.51
N ASN A 287 18.48 -10.57 10.01
CA ASN A 287 19.02 -10.02 11.25
C ASN A 287 18.67 -8.54 11.58
N SER A 288 17.48 -8.06 11.31
CA SER A 288 17.08 -6.74 11.78
C SER A 288 16.42 -6.85 13.15
N TYR A 289 17.00 -6.18 14.12
CA TYR A 289 16.58 -6.05 15.54
C TYR A 289 15.15 -5.50 15.77
N ASN A 290 14.36 -5.35 14.72
CA ASN A 290 12.94 -4.99 14.74
C ASN A 290 12.11 -6.03 13.96
N SER A 291 12.18 -7.31 14.35
CA SER A 291 11.22 -8.30 13.85
C SER A 291 9.83 -7.92 14.38
N ASN A 292 8.88 -7.66 13.48
CA ASN A 292 7.48 -7.51 13.84
C ASN A 292 6.96 -8.87 14.30
N ASP A 293 6.94 -9.11 15.62
CA ASP A 293 6.46 -10.34 16.26
C ASP A 293 5.10 -10.80 15.71
N GLU A 294 4.27 -9.85 15.27
CA GLU A 294 2.96 -10.13 14.68
C GLU A 294 3.05 -10.83 13.31
N ARG A 295 3.95 -10.37 12.42
CA ARG A 295 4.13 -11.00 11.10
C ARG A 295 4.63 -12.44 11.26
N GLU A 296 5.59 -12.63 12.15
CA GLU A 296 6.13 -13.97 12.44
C GLU A 296 5.07 -14.88 13.04
N GLN A 297 4.26 -14.39 13.97
CA GLN A 297 3.15 -15.14 14.56
C GLN A 297 2.10 -15.50 13.50
N THR A 298 1.79 -14.57 12.58
CA THR A 298 0.86 -14.80 11.48
C THR A 298 1.40 -15.82 10.48
N LEU A 299 2.67 -15.72 10.11
CA LEU A 299 3.35 -16.71 9.27
C LEU A 299 3.34 -18.09 9.91
N ASN A 300 3.71 -18.20 11.19
CA ASN A 300 3.70 -19.46 11.90
C ASN A 300 2.29 -20.08 11.98
N GLN A 301 1.24 -19.26 12.14
CA GLN A 301 -0.14 -19.73 12.09
C GLN A 301 -0.51 -20.25 10.69
N LEU A 302 -0.13 -19.51 9.62
CA LEU A 302 -0.35 -19.96 8.23
C LEU A 302 0.33 -21.32 7.98
N LEU A 303 1.59 -21.47 8.39
CA LEU A 303 2.32 -22.72 8.27
C LEU A 303 1.64 -23.86 9.04
N ALA A 304 1.16 -23.59 10.26
CA ALA A 304 0.44 -24.56 11.07
C ALA A 304 -0.89 -25.00 10.42
N GLU A 305 -1.65 -24.06 9.85
CA GLU A 305 -2.90 -24.39 9.13
C GLU A 305 -2.61 -25.20 7.86
N MET A 306 -1.55 -24.86 7.10
CA MET A 306 -1.13 -25.60 5.92
C MET A 306 -0.67 -27.03 6.25
N ASP A 307 0.05 -27.20 7.34
CA ASP A 307 0.50 -28.54 7.79
C ASP A 307 -0.66 -29.38 8.31
N GLY A 308 -1.61 -28.73 9.00
CA GLY A 308 -2.73 -29.40 9.70
C GLY A 308 -3.95 -29.72 8.82
N PHE A 309 -3.99 -29.28 7.54
CA PHE A 309 -5.13 -29.63 6.71
C PHE A 309 -4.89 -30.85 5.81
N ASP A 310 -5.98 -31.57 5.58
CA ASP A 310 -5.99 -32.76 4.75
C ASP A 310 -6.35 -32.37 3.30
N SER A 311 -5.37 -32.54 2.39
CA SER A 311 -5.56 -32.23 0.96
C SER A 311 -6.62 -33.12 0.28
N SER A 312 -6.95 -34.30 0.87
CA SER A 312 -7.99 -35.19 0.32
C SER A 312 -9.39 -34.58 0.36
N LYS A 313 -9.60 -33.51 1.15
CA LYS A 313 -10.88 -32.78 1.22
C LYS A 313 -11.10 -31.80 0.08
N GLY A 314 -10.20 -31.72 -0.90
CA GLY A 314 -10.34 -30.84 -2.07
C GLY A 314 -10.10 -29.35 -1.80
N ILE A 315 -9.31 -29.01 -0.77
CA ILE A 315 -8.88 -27.62 -0.54
C ILE A 315 -7.52 -27.42 -1.21
N LEU A 316 -7.41 -26.40 -2.05
CA LEU A 316 -6.16 -25.98 -2.67
C LEU A 316 -5.81 -24.56 -2.19
N ILE A 317 -4.54 -24.35 -1.85
CA ILE A 317 -4.03 -23.03 -1.52
C ILE A 317 -3.23 -22.50 -2.70
N LEU A 318 -3.64 -21.37 -3.25
CA LEU A 318 -2.85 -20.61 -4.22
C LEU A 318 -2.30 -19.36 -3.53
N ALA A 319 -1.05 -19.03 -3.77
CA ALA A 319 -0.50 -17.75 -3.36
C ALA A 319 0.17 -17.05 -4.54
N ALA A 320 0.27 -15.73 -4.48
CA ALA A 320 0.97 -14.95 -5.49
C ALA A 320 2.03 -14.05 -4.85
N THR A 321 3.15 -13.89 -5.54
CA THR A 321 4.22 -12.97 -5.15
C THR A 321 4.95 -12.42 -6.37
N ASN A 322 5.44 -11.19 -6.23
CA ASN A 322 6.41 -10.60 -7.16
C ASN A 322 7.85 -10.76 -6.68
N ARG A 323 8.06 -11.27 -5.45
CA ARG A 323 9.35 -11.31 -4.76
C ARG A 323 9.60 -12.68 -4.12
N PRO A 324 9.79 -13.73 -4.92
CA PRO A 324 9.99 -15.08 -4.39
C PRO A 324 11.27 -15.21 -3.54
N GLU A 325 12.28 -14.39 -3.81
CA GLU A 325 13.58 -14.38 -3.14
C GLU A 325 13.52 -13.91 -1.68
N VAL A 326 12.49 -13.14 -1.29
CA VAL A 326 12.35 -12.67 0.10
C VAL A 326 11.56 -13.64 0.98
N LEU A 327 10.96 -14.68 0.38
CA LEU A 327 10.11 -15.60 1.11
C LEU A 327 10.90 -16.50 2.04
N ASP A 328 10.33 -16.77 3.21
CA ASP A 328 10.88 -17.75 4.16
C ASP A 328 10.91 -19.14 3.49
N PRO A 329 12.09 -19.82 3.48
CA PRO A 329 12.22 -21.15 2.91
C PRO A 329 11.23 -22.18 3.49
N ALA A 330 10.70 -21.94 4.69
CA ALA A 330 9.69 -22.79 5.30
C ALA A 330 8.39 -22.84 4.49
N LEU A 331 8.00 -21.76 3.80
CA LEU A 331 6.83 -21.73 2.91
C LEU A 331 6.99 -22.65 1.69
N LEU A 332 8.22 -22.83 1.24
CA LEU A 332 8.57 -23.54 0.01
C LEU A 332 8.90 -25.02 0.22
N ARG A 333 8.74 -25.53 1.47
CA ARG A 333 8.97 -26.95 1.79
C ARG A 333 7.86 -27.83 1.23
N PRO A 334 8.18 -29.09 0.85
CA PRO A 334 7.18 -30.07 0.43
C PRO A 334 6.03 -30.18 1.45
N GLY A 335 4.79 -30.22 0.94
CA GLY A 335 3.58 -30.21 1.75
C GLY A 335 3.04 -28.82 2.09
N ARG A 336 3.62 -27.75 1.51
CA ARG A 336 3.16 -26.35 1.60
C ARG A 336 3.00 -25.77 0.20
N PHE A 337 3.79 -24.76 -0.22
CA PHE A 337 3.86 -24.31 -1.61
C PHE A 337 4.91 -25.13 -2.36
N ASP A 338 4.58 -26.36 -2.64
CA ASP A 338 5.46 -27.33 -3.28
C ASP A 338 5.49 -27.24 -4.80
N ARG A 339 4.52 -26.55 -5.42
CA ARG A 339 4.56 -26.18 -6.84
C ARG A 339 4.82 -24.69 -6.98
N ARG A 340 5.82 -24.33 -7.83
CA ARG A 340 6.03 -22.95 -8.30
C ARG A 340 5.60 -22.86 -9.75
N ILE A 341 4.74 -21.92 -10.04
CA ILE A 341 4.22 -21.64 -11.38
C ILE A 341 4.67 -20.25 -11.75
N ILE A 342 5.52 -20.18 -12.77
CA ILE A 342 6.06 -18.92 -13.24
C ILE A 342 5.04 -18.29 -14.20
N VAL A 343 4.73 -17.03 -13.95
CA VAL A 343 3.82 -16.20 -14.77
C VAL A 343 4.65 -15.06 -15.34
N GLU A 344 5.25 -15.31 -16.50
CA GLU A 344 6.20 -14.42 -17.14
C GLU A 344 5.54 -13.23 -17.83
N ARG A 345 6.35 -12.31 -18.35
CA ARG A 345 5.85 -11.32 -19.30
C ARG A 345 5.40 -12.02 -20.57
N PRO A 346 4.29 -11.57 -21.20
CA PRO A 346 3.81 -12.21 -22.40
C PRO A 346 4.79 -11.99 -23.56
N ASP A 347 5.03 -13.03 -24.34
CA ASP A 347 5.70 -12.99 -25.64
C ASP A 347 4.83 -12.28 -26.69
N LEU A 348 5.28 -12.11 -27.90
CA LEU A 348 4.53 -11.45 -28.97
C LEU A 348 3.16 -12.07 -29.18
N LYS A 349 3.08 -13.40 -29.27
CA LYS A 349 1.82 -14.12 -29.43
C LYS A 349 0.88 -13.87 -28.26
N GLY A 350 1.39 -13.95 -27.02
CA GLY A 350 0.63 -13.67 -25.81
C GLY A 350 0.13 -12.23 -25.76
N ARG A 351 0.94 -11.25 -26.19
CA ARG A 351 0.49 -9.85 -26.25
C ARG A 351 -0.65 -9.67 -27.27
N VAL A 352 -0.55 -10.26 -28.45
CA VAL A 352 -1.62 -10.24 -29.45
C VAL A 352 -2.91 -10.83 -28.88
N GLU A 353 -2.82 -11.99 -28.23
CA GLU A 353 -3.98 -12.65 -27.62
C GLU A 353 -4.60 -11.81 -26.50
N ILE A 354 -3.78 -11.20 -25.64
CA ILE A 354 -4.23 -10.29 -24.56
C ILE A 354 -4.95 -9.07 -25.16
N LEU A 355 -4.36 -8.44 -26.18
CA LEU A 355 -4.99 -7.32 -26.87
C LEU A 355 -6.34 -7.73 -27.46
N LYS A 356 -6.44 -8.88 -28.12
CA LYS A 356 -7.71 -9.43 -28.67
C LYS A 356 -8.77 -9.65 -27.58
N VAL A 357 -8.38 -10.18 -26.41
CA VAL A 357 -9.32 -10.40 -25.30
C VAL A 357 -9.86 -9.07 -24.77
N HIS A 358 -9.00 -8.07 -24.55
CA HIS A 358 -9.42 -6.76 -24.07
C HIS A 358 -10.16 -5.93 -25.12
N ALA A 359 -9.89 -6.15 -26.41
CA ALA A 359 -10.59 -5.52 -27.52
C ALA A 359 -11.98 -6.10 -27.81
N LYS A 360 -12.33 -7.27 -27.28
CA LYS A 360 -13.58 -8.00 -27.57
C LYS A 360 -14.85 -7.15 -27.40
N ASN A 361 -14.85 -6.24 -26.43
CA ASN A 361 -15.99 -5.36 -26.11
C ASN A 361 -15.78 -3.92 -26.61
N VAL A 362 -14.76 -3.66 -27.42
CA VAL A 362 -14.41 -2.34 -27.95
C VAL A 362 -14.67 -2.34 -29.45
N SER A 363 -15.33 -1.29 -29.94
CA SER A 363 -15.54 -1.11 -31.38
C SER A 363 -14.22 -0.67 -32.03
N LEU A 364 -13.63 -1.52 -32.85
CA LEU A 364 -12.44 -1.24 -33.63
C LEU A 364 -12.85 -0.91 -35.07
N ASP A 365 -12.10 -0.04 -35.75
CA ASP A 365 -12.26 0.19 -37.19
C ASP A 365 -11.36 -0.74 -38.03
N GLU A 366 -11.49 -0.65 -39.35
CA GLU A 366 -10.76 -1.51 -40.31
C GLU A 366 -9.25 -1.21 -40.36
N THR A 367 -8.79 -0.10 -39.78
CA THR A 367 -7.36 0.29 -39.79
C THR A 367 -6.55 -0.40 -38.71
N VAL A 368 -7.20 -1.07 -37.73
CA VAL A 368 -6.55 -1.60 -36.54
C VAL A 368 -5.77 -2.88 -36.87
N ASP A 369 -4.47 -2.79 -36.63
CA ASP A 369 -3.51 -3.89 -36.64
C ASP A 369 -3.01 -4.17 -35.21
N LEU A 370 -3.56 -5.20 -34.56
CA LEU A 370 -3.18 -5.58 -33.20
C LEU A 370 -1.80 -6.26 -33.15
N ASP A 371 -1.36 -6.87 -34.24
CA ASP A 371 -0.05 -7.50 -34.33
C ASP A 371 1.04 -6.42 -34.34
N GLY A 372 0.85 -5.34 -35.11
CA GLY A 372 1.73 -4.17 -35.09
C GLY A 372 1.76 -3.47 -33.72
N ILE A 373 0.64 -3.39 -33.00
CA ILE A 373 0.62 -2.86 -31.62
C ILE A 373 1.37 -3.78 -30.66
N ALA A 374 1.23 -5.09 -30.79
CA ALA A 374 1.95 -6.05 -29.96
C ALA A 374 3.47 -5.97 -30.17
N LEU A 375 3.94 -5.75 -31.41
CA LEU A 375 5.35 -5.47 -31.70
C LEU A 375 5.83 -4.18 -31.02
N ALA A 376 5.05 -3.10 -31.15
CA ALA A 376 5.37 -1.80 -30.55
C ALA A 376 5.35 -1.80 -29.01
N THR A 377 4.86 -2.87 -28.38
CA THR A 377 4.71 -2.99 -26.93
C THR A 377 5.55 -4.11 -26.34
N SER A 378 6.73 -4.35 -26.91
CA SER A 378 7.69 -5.33 -26.38
C SER A 378 7.98 -5.06 -24.89
N GLY A 379 7.94 -6.13 -24.08
CA GLY A 379 8.14 -6.04 -22.62
C GLY A 379 6.95 -5.53 -21.81
N ALA A 380 5.83 -5.10 -22.43
CA ALA A 380 4.61 -4.71 -21.73
C ALA A 380 3.96 -5.92 -21.05
N VAL A 381 3.32 -5.68 -19.90
CA VAL A 381 2.56 -6.70 -19.18
C VAL A 381 1.07 -6.62 -19.50
N GLY A 382 0.29 -7.64 -19.12
CA GLY A 382 -1.14 -7.72 -19.43
C GLY A 382 -1.95 -6.51 -18.94
N SER A 383 -1.61 -5.95 -17.79
CA SER A 383 -2.26 -4.73 -17.28
C SER A 383 -2.01 -3.49 -18.16
N ASP A 384 -0.80 -3.37 -18.73
CA ASP A 384 -0.46 -2.26 -19.61
C ASP A 384 -1.25 -2.34 -20.91
N LEU A 385 -1.29 -3.54 -21.51
CA LEU A 385 -2.06 -3.81 -22.74
C LEU A 385 -3.56 -3.56 -22.55
N ALA A 386 -4.12 -3.97 -21.41
CA ALA A 386 -5.51 -3.67 -21.06
C ALA A 386 -5.75 -2.16 -20.96
N ASN A 387 -4.83 -1.45 -20.33
CA ASN A 387 -4.91 0.00 -20.18
C ASN A 387 -4.78 0.71 -21.54
N MET A 388 -3.91 0.22 -22.44
CA MET A 388 -3.76 0.77 -23.79
C MET A 388 -5.07 0.70 -24.60
N ILE A 389 -5.76 -0.44 -24.58
CA ILE A 389 -7.07 -0.59 -25.23
C ILE A 389 -8.09 0.40 -24.64
N ASN A 390 -8.11 0.53 -23.32
CA ASN A 390 -9.03 1.46 -22.64
C ASN A 390 -8.71 2.93 -22.96
N GLU A 391 -7.44 3.35 -22.92
CA GLU A 391 -7.03 4.72 -23.27
C GLU A 391 -7.33 5.01 -24.75
N ALA A 392 -7.12 4.05 -25.66
CA ALA A 392 -7.47 4.20 -27.07
C ALA A 392 -8.98 4.44 -27.27
N ALA A 393 -9.82 3.70 -26.54
CA ALA A 393 -11.27 3.91 -26.58
C ALA A 393 -11.66 5.31 -26.06
N ILE A 394 -11.03 5.76 -24.97
CA ILE A 394 -11.22 7.11 -24.43
C ILE A 394 -10.80 8.18 -25.45
N LEU A 395 -9.66 7.99 -26.14
CA LEU A 395 -9.16 8.89 -27.18
C LEU A 395 -10.12 8.97 -28.38
N ALA A 396 -10.65 7.83 -28.82
CA ALA A 396 -11.63 7.78 -29.90
C ALA A 396 -12.89 8.61 -29.56
N VAL A 397 -13.45 8.43 -28.35
CA VAL A 397 -14.61 9.20 -27.87
C VAL A 397 -14.30 10.69 -27.76
N LYS A 398 -13.14 11.04 -27.21
CA LYS A 398 -12.67 12.44 -27.09
C LYS A 398 -12.57 13.14 -28.44
N ASN A 399 -12.21 12.38 -29.49
CA ASN A 399 -12.11 12.86 -30.86
C ASN A 399 -13.43 12.74 -31.64
N GLY A 400 -14.55 12.46 -30.96
CA GLY A 400 -15.89 12.38 -31.56
C GLY A 400 -16.13 11.13 -32.44
N ARG A 401 -15.30 10.09 -32.34
CA ARG A 401 -15.40 8.85 -33.12
C ARG A 401 -16.14 7.76 -32.35
N LYS A 402 -16.74 6.84 -33.07
CA LYS A 402 -17.50 5.71 -32.49
C LYS A 402 -16.72 4.40 -32.50
N ALA A 403 -15.56 4.38 -33.15
CA ALA A 403 -14.67 3.25 -33.22
C ALA A 403 -13.22 3.70 -33.01
N VAL A 404 -12.42 2.81 -32.46
CA VAL A 404 -10.98 2.99 -32.23
C VAL A 404 -10.24 2.73 -33.52
N SER A 405 -9.36 3.65 -33.91
CA SER A 405 -8.46 3.53 -35.06
C SER A 405 -7.04 3.12 -34.64
N GLN A 406 -6.22 2.70 -35.61
CA GLN A 406 -4.81 2.42 -35.38
C GLN A 406 -4.07 3.62 -34.77
N LYS A 407 -4.44 4.85 -35.16
CA LYS A 407 -3.86 6.07 -34.61
C LYS A 407 -4.14 6.23 -33.11
N ASP A 408 -5.35 5.86 -32.65
CA ASP A 408 -5.69 5.93 -31.24
C ASP A 408 -4.92 4.91 -30.41
N LEU A 409 -4.71 3.72 -30.96
CA LEU A 409 -3.92 2.68 -30.31
C LEU A 409 -2.44 3.09 -30.19
N LEU A 410 -1.85 3.63 -31.24
CA LEU A 410 -0.47 4.12 -31.18
C LEU A 410 -0.32 5.26 -30.18
N GLU A 411 -1.26 6.22 -30.15
CA GLU A 411 -1.24 7.28 -29.14
C GLU A 411 -1.44 6.71 -27.72
N ALA A 412 -2.30 5.70 -27.54
CA ALA A 412 -2.48 5.03 -26.26
C ALA A 412 -1.22 4.28 -25.80
N VAL A 413 -0.48 3.66 -26.69
CA VAL A 413 0.84 3.08 -26.40
C VAL A 413 1.77 4.15 -25.84
N GLU A 414 1.84 5.31 -26.50
CA GLU A 414 2.66 6.42 -26.00
C GLU A 414 2.20 6.95 -24.65
N VAL A 415 0.88 7.10 -24.46
CA VAL A 415 0.30 7.55 -23.19
C VAL A 415 0.65 6.61 -22.04
N VAL A 416 0.62 5.31 -22.27
CA VAL A 416 0.90 4.31 -21.23
C VAL A 416 2.42 4.19 -20.96
N LEU A 417 3.26 4.21 -21.99
CA LEU A 417 4.71 3.99 -21.86
C LEU A 417 5.49 5.27 -21.49
N VAL A 418 5.09 6.43 -22.04
CA VAL A 418 5.84 7.69 -21.92
C VAL A 418 5.04 8.77 -21.18
N GLY A 419 3.74 8.59 -21.04
CA GLY A 419 2.84 9.53 -20.38
C GLY A 419 2.06 10.43 -21.34
N LYS A 420 1.10 11.18 -20.80
CA LYS A 420 0.24 12.11 -21.58
C LYS A 420 1.04 13.33 -22.03
N GLU A 421 0.62 13.89 -23.17
CA GLU A 421 1.14 15.17 -23.66
C GLU A 421 0.96 16.28 -22.63
N LYS A 422 2.02 17.05 -22.41
CA LYS A 422 2.07 18.14 -21.42
C LYS A 422 1.80 19.48 -22.10
N LYS A 423 0.53 19.89 -22.15
CA LYS A 423 0.09 21.09 -22.87
C LYS A 423 0.57 22.40 -22.26
N ASP A 424 0.86 22.40 -20.96
CA ASP A 424 1.21 23.63 -20.22
C ASP A 424 2.71 23.94 -20.22
N ARG A 425 3.54 23.07 -20.80
CA ARG A 425 4.99 23.27 -20.86
C ARG A 425 5.38 23.83 -22.21
N ILE A 426 5.54 25.13 -22.26
CA ILE A 426 6.05 25.84 -23.45
C ILE A 426 7.58 25.86 -23.31
N LEU A 427 8.27 25.08 -24.15
CA LEU A 427 9.73 25.17 -24.29
C LEU A 427 10.09 26.52 -24.93
N SER A 428 11.15 27.15 -24.45
CA SER A 428 11.75 28.30 -25.14
C SER A 428 12.23 27.89 -26.55
N GLN A 429 12.41 28.86 -27.44
CA GLN A 429 12.93 28.56 -28.79
C GLN A 429 14.31 27.87 -28.73
N GLU A 430 15.15 28.27 -27.78
CA GLU A 430 16.46 27.63 -27.56
C GLU A 430 16.32 26.19 -27.08
N GLU A 431 15.51 25.97 -26.03
CA GLU A 431 15.29 24.60 -25.52
C GLU A 431 14.67 23.71 -26.60
N ARG A 432 13.71 24.21 -27.36
CA ARG A 432 13.09 23.50 -28.47
C ARG A 432 14.11 23.10 -29.54
N LYS A 433 15.07 23.99 -29.84
CA LYS A 433 16.16 23.69 -30.76
C LYS A 433 17.09 22.62 -30.17
N ILE A 434 17.47 22.75 -28.91
CA ILE A 434 18.35 21.76 -28.25
C ILE A 434 17.71 20.38 -28.24
N VAL A 435 16.45 20.28 -27.80
CA VAL A 435 15.72 18.99 -27.78
C VAL A 435 15.60 18.40 -29.18
N SER A 436 15.32 19.23 -30.21
CA SER A 436 15.23 18.75 -31.58
C SER A 436 16.51 18.12 -32.06
N TYR A 437 17.66 18.76 -31.84
CA TYR A 437 18.95 18.17 -32.22
C TYR A 437 19.31 16.95 -31.39
N HIS A 438 18.92 16.92 -30.12
CA HIS A 438 19.10 15.77 -29.24
C HIS A 438 18.37 14.54 -29.80
N GLU A 439 17.07 14.66 -30.08
CA GLU A 439 16.27 13.54 -30.60
C GLU A 439 16.70 13.13 -32.02
N VAL A 440 17.04 14.09 -32.87
CA VAL A 440 17.58 13.81 -34.19
C VAL A 440 18.94 13.12 -34.09
N GLY A 441 19.77 13.46 -33.08
CA GLY A 441 21.02 12.80 -32.79
C GLY A 441 20.84 11.30 -32.54
N HIS A 442 19.88 10.94 -31.68
CA HIS A 442 19.51 9.53 -31.45
C HIS A 442 19.06 8.85 -32.75
N ALA A 443 18.07 9.43 -33.42
CA ALA A 443 17.49 8.85 -34.62
C ALA A 443 18.50 8.67 -35.77
N LEU A 444 19.41 9.63 -35.93
CA LEU A 444 20.39 9.59 -37.00
C LEU A 444 21.49 8.55 -36.72
N VAL A 445 21.97 8.45 -35.48
CA VAL A 445 22.89 7.39 -35.03
C VAL A 445 22.26 6.03 -35.25
N THR A 446 21.00 5.86 -34.90
CA THR A 446 20.22 4.63 -35.15
C THR A 446 20.21 4.28 -36.65
N ALA A 447 19.83 5.22 -37.53
CA ALA A 447 19.70 4.98 -38.96
C ALA A 447 21.05 4.70 -39.66
N LEU A 448 22.16 5.15 -39.10
CA LEU A 448 23.49 4.95 -39.62
C LEU A 448 24.13 3.62 -39.21
N GLN A 449 23.54 2.90 -38.27
CA GLN A 449 24.04 1.61 -37.79
C GLN A 449 23.22 0.46 -38.41
N LYS A 450 23.88 -0.66 -38.70
CA LYS A 450 23.24 -1.84 -39.32
C LYS A 450 22.43 -2.67 -38.31
N ASP A 451 22.88 -2.65 -37.07
CA ASP A 451 22.38 -3.53 -36.01
C ASP A 451 21.39 -2.80 -35.07
N SER A 452 20.74 -1.74 -35.58
CA SER A 452 19.78 -0.92 -34.84
C SER A 452 18.35 -1.15 -35.31
N GLU A 453 17.38 -0.92 -34.42
CA GLU A 453 15.96 -1.03 -34.72
C GLU A 453 15.47 0.19 -35.53
N PRO A 454 14.49 0.03 -36.46
CA PRO A 454 14.03 1.13 -37.30
C PRO A 454 13.31 2.21 -36.49
N VAL A 455 13.59 3.46 -36.82
CA VAL A 455 12.93 4.63 -36.25
C VAL A 455 11.49 4.70 -36.76
N GLN A 456 10.53 4.65 -35.85
CA GLN A 456 9.10 4.76 -36.14
C GLN A 456 8.59 6.21 -36.07
N LYS A 457 9.08 6.98 -35.09
CA LYS A 457 8.63 8.33 -34.80
C LYS A 457 9.68 9.11 -34.03
N ILE A 458 9.78 10.40 -34.33
CA ILE A 458 10.61 11.36 -33.55
C ILE A 458 9.69 12.52 -33.12
N THR A 459 9.74 12.92 -31.86
CA THR A 459 8.91 14.02 -31.35
C THR A 459 9.64 14.84 -30.30
N ILE A 460 9.37 16.16 -30.31
CA ILE A 460 9.80 17.10 -29.28
C ILE A 460 8.64 17.56 -28.39
N VAL A 461 7.51 16.86 -28.46
CA VAL A 461 6.35 17.11 -27.60
C VAL A 461 6.61 16.52 -26.22
N SER A 462 6.67 17.37 -25.21
CA SER A 462 6.94 16.95 -23.82
C SER A 462 5.84 16.07 -23.25
N ARG A 463 6.22 15.03 -22.51
CA ARG A 463 5.31 14.07 -21.86
C ARG A 463 5.35 14.16 -20.33
N THR A 464 4.32 13.63 -19.67
CA THR A 464 4.15 13.76 -18.21
C THR A 464 5.16 12.94 -17.39
N MET A 465 5.75 11.90 -17.96
CA MET A 465 6.79 11.09 -17.30
C MET A 465 8.20 11.70 -17.37
N GLY A 466 8.31 12.97 -17.78
CA GLY A 466 9.57 13.73 -17.71
C GLY A 466 10.32 13.85 -19.03
N ALA A 467 9.95 13.11 -20.07
CA ALA A 467 10.54 13.24 -21.39
C ALA A 467 10.21 14.62 -22.01
N LEU A 468 11.23 15.29 -22.55
CA LEU A 468 11.10 16.54 -23.30
C LEU A 468 10.83 16.29 -24.79
N GLY A 469 11.41 15.21 -25.29
CA GLY A 469 11.20 14.58 -26.57
C GLY A 469 11.49 13.08 -26.44
N TYR A 470 11.33 12.34 -27.50
CA TYR A 470 11.76 10.94 -27.59
C TYR A 470 11.75 10.43 -29.04
N VAL A 471 12.59 9.43 -29.27
CA VAL A 471 12.59 8.60 -30.49
C VAL A 471 11.88 7.30 -30.15
N MET A 472 10.88 6.93 -30.95
CA MET A 472 10.19 5.65 -30.85
C MET A 472 10.75 4.71 -31.91
N GLN A 473 11.24 3.58 -31.46
CA GLN A 473 11.69 2.48 -32.30
C GLN A 473 10.73 1.32 -32.12
N VAL A 474 10.53 0.56 -33.16
CA VAL A 474 9.72 -0.66 -33.15
C VAL A 474 10.52 -1.75 -33.85
N PRO A 475 10.85 -2.83 -33.14
CA PRO A 475 11.57 -3.94 -33.74
C PRO A 475 10.74 -4.57 -34.88
N GLU A 476 11.42 -5.06 -35.89
CA GLU A 476 10.76 -5.80 -36.98
C GLU A 476 10.31 -7.20 -36.52
N GLU A 477 11.09 -7.80 -35.60
CA GLU A 477 10.83 -9.12 -35.02
C GLU A 477 11.13 -9.12 -33.53
N GLU A 478 10.48 -10.00 -32.76
CA GLU A 478 10.79 -10.18 -31.35
C GLU A 478 12.11 -10.92 -31.17
N LYS A 479 13.08 -10.30 -30.50
CA LYS A 479 14.39 -10.88 -30.23
C LYS A 479 14.55 -11.22 -28.76
N TYR A 480 15.07 -12.42 -28.49
CA TYR A 480 15.38 -12.90 -27.13
C TYR A 480 16.88 -12.85 -26.80
N LEU A 481 17.72 -12.74 -27.82
CA LEU A 481 19.18 -12.72 -27.68
C LEU A 481 19.74 -11.50 -28.41
N ASN A 482 20.56 -10.72 -27.73
CA ASN A 482 21.32 -9.63 -28.32
C ASN A 482 22.78 -10.06 -28.49
N THR A 483 23.32 -9.80 -29.64
CA THR A 483 24.76 -9.97 -29.92
C THR A 483 25.56 -8.85 -29.27
N LYS A 484 26.88 -9.03 -29.18
CA LYS A 484 27.79 -7.98 -28.69
C LYS A 484 27.68 -6.71 -29.54
N SER A 485 27.63 -6.85 -30.88
CA SER A 485 27.54 -5.72 -31.82
C SER A 485 26.23 -4.94 -31.66
N GLU A 486 25.11 -5.62 -31.43
CA GLU A 486 23.80 -4.96 -31.16
C GLU A 486 23.82 -4.16 -29.85
N LEU A 487 24.41 -4.73 -28.79
CA LEU A 487 24.57 -3.99 -27.54
C LEU A 487 25.48 -2.79 -27.65
N GLU A 488 26.61 -2.92 -28.42
CA GLU A 488 27.50 -1.80 -28.72
C GLU A 488 26.78 -0.72 -29.54
N ALA A 489 25.96 -1.09 -30.53
CA ALA A 489 25.12 -0.15 -31.28
C ALA A 489 24.12 0.59 -30.38
N MET A 490 23.45 -0.12 -29.48
CA MET A 490 22.52 0.49 -28.49
C MET A 490 23.23 1.51 -27.57
N ILE A 491 24.49 1.26 -27.20
CA ILE A 491 25.25 2.20 -26.37
C ILE A 491 25.55 3.48 -27.16
N VAL A 492 26.00 3.34 -28.40
CA VAL A 492 26.31 4.49 -29.29
C VAL A 492 25.05 5.32 -29.54
N GLU A 493 23.89 4.65 -29.75
CA GLU A 493 22.60 5.28 -29.91
C GLU A 493 22.18 6.08 -28.65
N CYS A 494 22.28 5.48 -27.46
CA CYS A 494 22.00 6.19 -26.21
C CYS A 494 22.83 7.47 -26.03
N LEU A 495 24.05 7.50 -26.58
CA LEU A 495 24.94 8.66 -26.47
C LEU A 495 24.76 9.68 -27.60
N GLY A 496 23.98 9.35 -28.65
CA GLY A 496 23.75 10.16 -29.85
C GLY A 496 23.19 11.55 -29.55
N GLY A 497 22.19 11.65 -28.65
CA GLY A 497 21.58 12.94 -28.28
C GLY A 497 22.60 13.91 -27.66
N ARG A 498 23.40 13.44 -26.71
CA ARG A 498 24.45 14.25 -26.08
C ARG A 498 25.55 14.63 -27.09
N ALA A 499 25.92 13.73 -27.97
CA ALA A 499 26.90 13.99 -29.01
C ALA A 499 26.42 15.07 -29.99
N ALA A 500 25.14 15.05 -30.35
CA ALA A 500 24.51 16.08 -31.17
C ALA A 500 24.53 17.46 -30.48
N GLU A 501 24.21 17.53 -29.19
CA GLU A 501 24.28 18.78 -28.41
C GLU A 501 25.69 19.37 -28.45
N GLU A 502 26.75 18.56 -28.19
CA GLU A 502 28.12 19.03 -28.16
C GLU A 502 28.60 19.53 -29.54
N ILE A 503 28.28 18.78 -30.61
CA ILE A 503 28.69 19.16 -31.98
C ILE A 503 28.01 20.45 -32.43
N VAL A 504 26.74 20.66 -32.07
CA VAL A 504 25.91 21.78 -32.56
C VAL A 504 26.10 23.04 -31.74
N PHE A 505 26.12 22.91 -30.42
CA PHE A 505 26.11 24.04 -29.50
C PHE A 505 27.44 24.25 -28.75
N GLY A 506 28.39 23.32 -28.87
CA GLY A 506 29.65 23.35 -28.10
C GLY A 506 29.42 23.23 -26.60
N ASN A 507 28.25 22.80 -26.18
CA ASN A 507 27.82 22.68 -24.80
C ASN A 507 26.86 21.47 -24.67
N VAL A 508 26.66 20.99 -23.46
CA VAL A 508 25.80 19.83 -23.15
C VAL A 508 24.83 20.16 -22.05
N THR A 509 23.64 19.53 -22.09
CA THR A 509 22.59 19.78 -21.13
C THR A 509 22.35 18.60 -20.18
N THR A 510 21.47 18.79 -19.20
CA THR A 510 21.04 17.73 -18.28
C THR A 510 20.05 16.77 -18.94
N GLY A 511 19.59 17.01 -20.16
CA GLY A 511 18.63 16.19 -20.88
C GLY A 511 19.08 14.76 -21.07
N ALA A 512 20.38 14.56 -21.34
CA ALA A 512 20.97 13.24 -21.58
C ALA A 512 21.14 12.34 -20.33
N SER A 513 20.66 12.75 -19.14
CA SER A 513 20.92 11.99 -17.90
C SER A 513 20.38 10.55 -17.94
N ASN A 514 19.19 10.36 -18.49
CA ASN A 514 18.56 9.04 -18.59
C ASN A 514 19.27 8.15 -19.62
N ASP A 515 19.75 8.74 -20.71
CA ASP A 515 20.43 8.01 -21.78
C ASP A 515 21.82 7.54 -21.32
N ILE A 516 22.54 8.38 -20.56
CA ILE A 516 23.79 8.01 -19.91
C ILE A 516 23.55 6.87 -18.90
N GLU A 517 22.46 6.90 -18.14
CA GLU A 517 22.13 5.84 -17.19
C GLU A 517 21.84 4.53 -17.92
N LYS A 518 21.08 4.56 -19.02
CA LYS A 518 20.79 3.38 -19.87
C LYS A 518 22.09 2.81 -20.46
N ALA A 519 22.90 3.65 -21.10
CA ALA A 519 24.18 3.24 -21.65
C ALA A 519 25.09 2.58 -20.60
N THR A 520 25.18 3.19 -19.41
CA THR A 520 25.98 2.65 -18.30
C THR A 520 25.45 1.28 -17.84
N LYS A 521 24.13 1.08 -17.77
CA LYS A 521 23.53 -0.21 -17.41
C LYS A 521 23.86 -1.30 -18.44
N ILE A 522 23.78 -0.97 -19.73
CA ILE A 522 24.11 -1.91 -20.81
C ILE A 522 25.57 -2.32 -20.71
N VAL A 523 26.50 -1.35 -20.64
CA VAL A 523 27.95 -1.63 -20.54
C VAL A 523 28.27 -2.47 -19.29
N ARG A 524 27.68 -2.13 -18.13
CA ARG A 524 27.88 -2.92 -16.92
C ARG A 524 27.38 -4.36 -17.09
N ALA A 525 26.22 -4.56 -17.73
CA ALA A 525 25.69 -5.89 -17.99
C ALA A 525 26.60 -6.70 -18.94
N MET A 526 27.13 -6.08 -20.00
CA MET A 526 28.09 -6.71 -20.93
C MET A 526 29.31 -7.23 -20.18
N ILE A 527 29.84 -6.44 -19.24
CA ILE A 527 31.06 -6.78 -18.49
C ILE A 527 30.77 -7.82 -17.41
N THR A 528 29.71 -7.58 -16.60
CA THR A 528 29.54 -8.32 -15.35
C THR A 528 28.62 -9.55 -15.45
N GLN A 529 27.79 -9.62 -16.49
CA GLN A 529 26.77 -10.68 -16.65
C GLN A 529 27.03 -11.54 -17.88
N TYR A 530 27.31 -10.90 -19.03
CA TYR A 530 27.32 -11.60 -20.31
C TYR A 530 28.73 -12.09 -20.73
N GLY A 531 29.78 -11.70 -19.97
CA GLY A 531 31.14 -12.10 -20.29
C GLY A 531 31.63 -11.56 -21.65
N MET A 532 31.14 -10.38 -22.08
CA MET A 532 31.44 -9.77 -23.37
C MET A 532 32.62 -8.80 -23.33
N SER A 533 33.30 -8.64 -22.19
CA SER A 533 34.50 -7.85 -22.04
C SER A 533 35.73 -8.70 -22.37
N GLU A 534 36.65 -8.18 -23.19
CA GLU A 534 37.94 -8.82 -23.47
C GLU A 534 38.83 -8.90 -22.23
N LYS A 535 38.72 -7.91 -21.34
CA LYS A 535 39.53 -7.81 -20.13
C LYS A 535 39.16 -8.86 -19.08
N PHE A 536 37.87 -9.11 -18.88
CA PHE A 536 37.37 -10.01 -17.83
C PHE A 536 37.04 -11.41 -18.36
N GLY A 537 36.77 -11.54 -19.66
CA GLY A 537 36.41 -12.83 -20.26
C GLY A 537 35.12 -13.44 -19.71
N LEU A 538 35.10 -14.77 -19.59
CA LEU A 538 33.89 -15.55 -19.23
C LEU A 538 33.74 -15.69 -17.71
N ILE A 539 33.62 -14.59 -17.00
CA ILE A 539 33.41 -14.58 -15.55
C ILE A 539 32.12 -13.82 -15.19
N GLY A 540 31.27 -14.43 -14.37
CA GLY A 540 30.08 -13.75 -13.79
C GLY A 540 30.48 -12.93 -12.56
N LEU A 541 30.49 -11.61 -12.69
CA LEU A 541 30.94 -10.67 -11.66
C LEU A 541 29.77 -10.04 -10.88
N ALA A 542 28.53 -10.28 -11.31
CA ALA A 542 27.34 -9.79 -10.64
C ALA A 542 26.22 -10.83 -10.67
N THR A 543 25.38 -10.81 -9.63
CA THR A 543 24.13 -11.56 -9.58
C THR A 543 22.94 -10.61 -9.47
N GLN A 544 21.85 -11.00 -10.11
CA GLN A 544 20.60 -10.25 -10.06
C GLN A 544 19.85 -10.58 -8.77
N GLN A 545 19.57 -9.56 -7.97
CA GLN A 545 18.60 -9.62 -6.89
C GLN A 545 17.26 -9.07 -7.38
N ASN A 546 16.16 -9.52 -6.78
CA ASN A 546 14.80 -9.10 -7.14
C ASN A 546 14.48 -9.32 -8.63
N GLN A 547 14.58 -10.56 -9.08
CA GLN A 547 14.45 -10.96 -10.50
C GLN A 547 13.20 -10.41 -11.20
N TYR A 548 12.08 -10.23 -10.49
CA TYR A 548 10.79 -9.85 -11.07
C TYR A 548 10.35 -8.41 -10.77
N LEU A 549 11.17 -7.59 -10.10
CA LEU A 549 10.85 -6.19 -9.80
C LEU A 549 11.80 -5.23 -10.51
N ASP A 550 12.86 -4.85 -9.85
CA ASP A 550 13.80 -3.81 -10.28
C ASP A 550 15.13 -4.36 -10.84
N GLY A 551 15.29 -5.67 -10.79
CA GLY A 551 16.48 -6.33 -11.35
C GLY A 551 17.79 -5.86 -10.75
N ARG A 552 17.81 -5.41 -9.49
CA ARG A 552 19.01 -4.86 -8.86
C ARG A 552 20.17 -5.84 -8.92
N MET A 553 21.26 -5.36 -9.52
CA MET A 553 22.50 -6.13 -9.62
C MET A 553 23.37 -5.91 -8.40
N VAL A 554 23.93 -6.97 -7.88
CA VAL A 554 24.93 -6.95 -6.80
C VAL A 554 26.20 -7.56 -7.30
N LEU A 555 27.30 -6.82 -7.15
CA LEU A 555 28.63 -7.29 -7.53
C LEU A 555 29.11 -8.39 -6.56
N ASN A 556 29.64 -9.46 -7.12
CA ASN A 556 30.21 -10.61 -6.40
C ASN A 556 31.72 -10.67 -6.60
N CYS A 557 32.40 -9.54 -6.47
CA CYS A 557 33.85 -9.44 -6.65
C CYS A 557 34.45 -8.55 -5.56
N GLY A 558 35.77 -8.63 -5.40
CA GLY A 558 36.51 -7.76 -4.47
C GLY A 558 36.62 -6.33 -5.00
N ASP A 559 36.93 -5.37 -4.11
CA ASP A 559 36.98 -3.94 -4.40
C ASP A 559 37.97 -3.59 -5.54
N ALA A 560 39.12 -4.29 -5.65
CA ALA A 560 40.06 -4.09 -6.73
C ALA A 560 39.41 -4.40 -8.10
N THR A 561 38.70 -5.52 -8.21
CA THR A 561 37.97 -5.91 -9.44
C THR A 561 36.83 -4.94 -9.74
N ALA A 562 36.11 -4.46 -8.73
CA ALA A 562 35.07 -3.46 -8.89
C ALA A 562 35.63 -2.15 -9.48
N THR A 563 36.80 -1.70 -9.02
CA THR A 563 37.48 -0.53 -9.56
C THR A 563 37.86 -0.74 -11.03
N GLU A 564 38.37 -1.94 -11.38
CA GLU A 564 38.72 -2.27 -12.76
C GLU A 564 37.49 -2.35 -13.69
N ILE A 565 36.33 -2.79 -13.17
CA ILE A 565 35.04 -2.75 -13.88
C ILE A 565 34.67 -1.29 -14.18
N ASP A 566 34.78 -0.38 -13.20
CA ASP A 566 34.45 1.03 -13.40
C ASP A 566 35.36 1.67 -14.45
N HIS A 567 36.69 1.34 -14.48
CA HIS A 567 37.60 1.81 -15.52
C HIS A 567 37.20 1.31 -16.91
N GLU A 568 36.83 0.05 -17.04
CA GLU A 568 36.41 -0.53 -18.33
C GLU A 568 35.08 0.07 -18.80
N VAL A 569 34.13 0.32 -17.89
CA VAL A 569 32.88 1.03 -18.18
C VAL A 569 33.15 2.42 -18.72
N MET A 570 34.00 3.20 -18.06
CA MET A 570 34.39 4.54 -18.52
C MET A 570 35.05 4.52 -19.90
N LYS A 571 35.90 3.53 -20.16
CA LYS A 571 36.57 3.36 -21.44
C LYS A 571 35.59 3.11 -22.58
N ILE A 572 34.69 2.11 -22.41
CA ILE A 572 33.71 1.73 -23.44
C ILE A 572 32.73 2.90 -23.70
N LEU A 573 32.25 3.56 -22.67
CA LEU A 573 31.38 4.73 -22.84
C LEU A 573 32.06 5.86 -23.60
N LYS A 574 33.33 6.11 -23.33
CA LYS A 574 34.10 7.13 -24.04
C LYS A 574 34.31 6.77 -25.51
N GLU A 575 34.68 5.54 -25.79
CA GLU A 575 34.89 5.04 -27.17
C GLU A 575 33.58 5.13 -27.97
N SER A 576 32.45 4.67 -27.38
CA SER A 576 31.13 4.76 -28.00
C SER A 576 30.67 6.22 -28.22
N TYR A 577 30.99 7.11 -27.28
CA TYR A 577 30.70 8.54 -27.44
C TYR A 577 31.46 9.20 -28.59
N GLU A 578 32.76 8.92 -28.73
CA GLU A 578 33.53 9.42 -29.87
C GLU A 578 32.99 8.84 -31.18
N GLN A 579 32.62 7.57 -31.23
CA GLN A 579 31.98 6.97 -32.41
C GLN A 579 30.65 7.67 -32.77
N ALA A 580 29.79 7.99 -31.79
CA ALA A 580 28.57 8.76 -32.02
C ALA A 580 28.88 10.14 -32.62
N LYS A 581 29.90 10.82 -32.10
CA LYS A 581 30.36 12.13 -32.63
C LYS A 581 30.86 12.01 -34.06
N GLU A 582 31.66 11.02 -34.40
CA GLU A 582 32.17 10.80 -35.75
C GLU A 582 31.00 10.57 -36.74
N LEU A 583 30.03 9.71 -36.39
CA LEU A 583 28.85 9.44 -37.20
C LEU A 583 28.01 10.72 -37.46
N LEU A 584 27.79 11.52 -36.45
CA LEU A 584 27.00 12.75 -36.54
C LEU A 584 27.74 13.87 -37.26
N ALA A 585 29.03 14.04 -37.01
CA ALA A 585 29.85 15.04 -37.68
C ALA A 585 29.96 14.77 -39.21
N ALA A 586 30.07 13.50 -39.60
CA ALA A 586 30.07 13.10 -41.01
C ALA A 586 28.73 13.31 -41.72
N ASN A 587 27.61 13.44 -40.96
CA ASN A 587 26.27 13.62 -41.49
C ASN A 587 25.60 14.88 -40.93
N ARG A 588 26.37 15.94 -40.69
CA ARG A 588 25.93 17.19 -40.11
C ARG A 588 24.84 17.88 -40.93
N ASP A 589 24.95 17.86 -42.25
CA ASP A 589 23.97 18.39 -43.19
C ASP A 589 22.57 17.72 -43.03
N ALA A 590 22.55 16.40 -42.92
CA ALA A 590 21.32 15.66 -42.68
C ALA A 590 20.73 15.99 -41.31
N MET A 591 21.56 16.08 -40.27
CA MET A 591 21.13 16.45 -38.92
C MET A 591 20.48 17.83 -38.89
N ASP A 592 21.09 18.83 -39.57
CA ASP A 592 20.56 20.19 -39.61
C ASP A 592 19.21 20.27 -40.36
N GLU A 593 19.07 19.58 -41.51
CA GLU A 593 17.80 19.59 -42.30
C GLU A 593 16.66 18.87 -41.57
N ILE A 594 16.96 17.72 -40.96
CA ILE A 594 15.94 16.96 -40.18
C ILE A 594 15.53 17.74 -38.92
N ALA A 595 16.49 18.32 -38.19
CA ALA A 595 16.18 19.11 -36.99
C ALA A 595 15.34 20.36 -37.32
N ALA A 596 15.66 21.05 -38.41
CA ALA A 596 14.85 22.19 -38.86
C ALA A 596 13.41 21.79 -39.19
N TYR A 597 13.23 20.66 -39.84
CA TYR A 597 11.90 20.12 -40.15
C TYR A 597 11.13 19.68 -38.88
N LEU A 598 11.82 19.01 -37.95
CA LEU A 598 11.26 18.59 -36.67
C LEU A 598 10.82 19.78 -35.81
N ILE A 599 11.59 20.89 -35.78
CA ILE A 599 11.22 22.12 -35.08
C ILE A 599 9.89 22.67 -35.59
N GLN A 600 9.65 22.61 -36.92
CA GLN A 600 8.42 23.14 -37.50
C GLN A 600 7.22 22.21 -37.26
N LYS A 601 7.41 20.91 -37.37
CA LYS A 601 6.34 19.91 -37.35
C LYS A 601 6.05 19.33 -35.95
N GLU A 602 6.99 19.51 -35.01
CA GLU A 602 7.02 18.98 -33.64
C GLU A 602 7.05 17.45 -33.53
N THR A 603 6.56 16.75 -34.54
CA THR A 603 6.54 15.29 -34.63
C THR A 603 6.67 14.87 -36.08
N ILE A 604 7.58 13.95 -36.36
CA ILE A 604 7.81 13.36 -37.68
C ILE A 604 7.75 11.84 -37.59
N THR A 605 7.25 11.21 -38.64
CA THR A 605 7.24 9.75 -38.78
C THR A 605 8.60 9.25 -39.23
N GLY A 606 8.92 7.99 -38.94
CA GLY A 606 10.14 7.35 -39.43
C GLY A 606 10.26 7.37 -40.97
N LYS A 607 9.13 7.29 -41.68
CA LYS A 607 9.10 7.41 -43.13
C LYS A 607 9.56 8.79 -43.61
N GLU A 608 9.00 9.87 -43.05
CA GLU A 608 9.40 11.24 -43.34
C GLU A 608 10.87 11.50 -42.97
N PHE A 609 11.32 10.99 -41.85
CA PHE A 609 12.72 11.05 -41.43
C PHE A 609 13.65 10.41 -42.48
N MET A 610 13.34 9.19 -42.92
CA MET A 610 14.16 8.48 -43.91
C MET A 610 14.08 9.14 -45.30
N GLU A 611 12.93 9.69 -45.69
CA GLU A 611 12.81 10.46 -46.95
C GLU A 611 13.73 11.68 -46.97
N ILE A 612 13.78 12.46 -45.89
CA ILE A 612 14.69 13.62 -45.78
C ILE A 612 16.13 13.13 -45.77
N PHE A 613 16.44 12.13 -44.97
CA PHE A 613 17.80 11.56 -44.90
C PHE A 613 18.31 11.12 -46.28
N HIS A 614 17.53 10.34 -47.02
CA HIS A 614 17.91 9.89 -48.37
C HIS A 614 18.03 11.04 -49.37
N GLN A 615 17.20 12.07 -49.30
CA GLN A 615 17.30 13.26 -50.14
C GLN A 615 18.61 14.01 -49.91
N VAL A 616 19.02 14.19 -48.66
CA VAL A 616 20.30 14.86 -48.33
C VAL A 616 21.50 14.05 -48.82
N ILE A 617 21.50 12.73 -48.58
CA ILE A 617 22.56 11.86 -49.05
C ILE A 617 22.63 11.83 -50.60
N ALA A 618 21.51 11.81 -51.29
CA ALA A 618 21.49 11.87 -52.77
C ALA A 618 22.03 13.20 -53.30
N LYS A 619 21.67 14.34 -52.68
CA LYS A 619 22.24 15.66 -53.04
C LYS A 619 23.75 15.69 -52.83
N ARG A 620 24.23 15.12 -51.75
CA ARG A 620 25.68 15.06 -51.46
C ARG A 620 26.45 14.21 -52.50
N ASN A 621 25.89 13.06 -52.89
CA ASN A 621 26.49 12.19 -53.89
C ASN A 621 26.43 12.76 -55.31
N GLY A 622 25.30 13.42 -55.69
CA GLY A 622 25.19 14.11 -56.96
C GLY A 622 26.13 15.30 -57.09
N ASN A 623 26.31 16.09 -56.03
CA ASN A 623 27.32 17.17 -56.02
C ASN A 623 28.76 16.63 -56.06
N ALA A 624 29.00 15.42 -55.53
CA ALA A 624 30.32 14.77 -55.62
C ALA A 624 30.61 14.25 -57.05
N GLU A 625 29.59 13.74 -57.77
CA GLU A 625 29.74 13.37 -59.20
C GLU A 625 29.95 14.60 -60.08
N GLU A 626 29.22 15.73 -59.87
CA GLU A 626 29.48 16.97 -60.59
C GLU A 626 30.86 17.59 -60.28
N ALA A 627 31.36 17.46 -59.05
CA ALA A 627 32.69 17.92 -58.67
C ALA A 627 33.84 17.04 -59.27
N VAL A 628 33.58 15.77 -59.58
CA VAL A 628 34.51 14.87 -60.26
C VAL A 628 34.49 15.06 -61.78
N GLU A 629 33.34 15.47 -62.34
CA GLU A 629 33.23 15.78 -63.79
C GLU A 629 33.76 17.18 -64.16
N ASN A 630 33.93 18.11 -63.20
CA ASN A 630 34.52 19.44 -63.43
C ASN A 630 35.68 19.72 -62.46
N PRO A 631 36.90 19.20 -62.74
CA PRO A 631 38.07 19.47 -61.90
C PRO A 631 38.78 20.82 -62.18
N GLU A 632 38.07 21.80 -62.78
CA GLU A 632 38.65 23.13 -63.00
C GLU A 632 37.60 24.20 -62.57
N ILE A 633 37.68 24.69 -61.33
CA ILE A 633 37.63 26.10 -60.95
C ILE A 633 38.45 26.27 -59.67
#